data_cc167c9d371556947d85089765dcb434
#
_entry.id   cc167c9d371556947d85089765dcb434
#
_cell.length_a   1.000
_cell.length_b   1.000
_cell.length_c   1.000
_cell.angle_alpha   90.00
_cell.angle_beta   90.00
_cell.angle_gamma   90.00
#
_symmetry.space_group_name_H-M   'P 1'
#
loop_
_entity.id
_entity.type
_entity.pdbx_description
1 polymer ?
#
loop_
_entity_poly.entity_id
_entity_poly.type
_entity_poly.pdbx_seq_one_letter_code
_entity_poly.pdbx_strand_id
1 'polypeptide(L)'
;MAEVGKAEVRVDAFDKATGRTKYYEDLMPRDALYVRIKHATIAHGFVKSVDTSAAEQIPGVVKVLTCFDVPEHPFPTAGHPWSMDPGHQDVADRHLLNRHVRYYGDDVAVVIAENEVAAMQGVRALQVEYEELPFVLDVQKAMEPGAPQLHEAYPNNILKHTDMKTGDYQAAIREPGLIKVEGWYETPTVQHCHIENHGCFAYEENGRITVVSSTQIPHIIRRVVGQALGRPWSDIRVVKPYIGGGFGNKQDALYEPLCAWCSTQVHGRCVRVDCSREETFVSNRVRHAIRFHIVSWLRKDGTFAARKVELYSNQGSYASHGHSIVAKAMGSFPQHYPCDNMECDAWTVFTNRPAAGAMRGYGMPQASFADESNVDECAKAVGMDPLAFRMQNLMPKGFEDGFSHNVNYEDSFRQCLEVGKKYIDYDRKKAEFAKETGPIRHGIGVATFWYNTAVYPISLETSSNRMLLNLDGSVTMQCGETEIGQGADTAYAQMTSDVVGLGDYRKVHVVSCQDTDITPTGLGAYASRQTYVAGFSIRQTGLMLKEKILDYAAKLTRQAVYNMDIVDGNIVRNTDGKVLMSLSELAMHAQYDPADSRHITAESTYTIRNNAYSFGCTFAVVEVDIPMCKVTLQEIINVHDCGKLVNPALAEAQVHGGMSMAIGYGLSEQLLFDEKTGRPLNNNLLDYKLSTIMDHPHLEAQFVENAEPTSAFGTKALGEPPACSGAPAIRNAIYNATGVAIDQDPITPHVLFQRFTEEGLIRD
;
A
#
# COMPACT_ATOMS: atom_id res chain seq x y z
N MET A 1 14.69 -15.97 26.54
CA MET A 1 13.64 -16.72 25.76
C MET A 1 13.39 -15.94 24.46
N ALA A 2 13.10 -16.62 23.35
CA ALA A 2 12.82 -15.91 22.09
C ALA A 2 11.57 -15.03 22.22
N GLU A 3 11.63 -13.81 21.70
CA GLU A 3 10.53 -12.85 21.67
C GLU A 3 9.75 -12.93 20.33
N VAL A 4 10.44 -13.28 19.24
CA VAL A 4 9.81 -13.53 17.95
C VAL A 4 8.90 -14.76 18.04
N GLY A 5 7.65 -14.62 17.61
CA GLY A 5 6.61 -15.66 17.70
C GLY A 5 5.64 -15.47 18.87
N LYS A 6 5.87 -14.47 19.73
CA LYS A 6 4.97 -14.17 20.86
C LYS A 6 4.01 -13.03 20.51
N ALA A 7 2.78 -13.12 21.04
CA ALA A 7 1.79 -12.06 20.96
C ALA A 7 2.06 -10.95 22.01
N GLU A 8 3.11 -10.19 21.76
CA GLU A 8 3.53 -9.13 22.68
C GLU A 8 2.70 -7.85 22.47
N VAL A 9 2.51 -7.09 23.55
CA VAL A 9 1.79 -5.82 23.53
C VAL A 9 2.60 -4.78 22.73
N ARG A 10 1.93 -3.98 21.93
CA ARG A 10 2.58 -2.91 21.16
C ARG A 10 3.35 -1.96 22.09
N VAL A 11 4.58 -1.60 21.69
CA VAL A 11 5.42 -0.65 22.43
C VAL A 11 4.79 0.74 22.54
N ASP A 12 3.94 1.11 21.59
CA ASP A 12 3.23 2.40 21.50
C ASP A 12 1.77 2.35 21.98
N ALA A 13 1.27 1.20 22.46
CA ALA A 13 -0.14 1.00 22.79
C ALA A 13 -0.63 1.94 23.90
N PHE A 14 0.15 2.06 24.97
CA PHE A 14 -0.24 2.88 26.11
C PHE A 14 -0.34 4.37 25.77
N ASP A 15 0.64 4.90 25.05
CA ASP A 15 0.67 6.31 24.66
C ASP A 15 -0.42 6.64 23.64
N LYS A 16 -0.71 5.73 22.71
CA LYS A 16 -1.86 5.86 21.80
C LYS A 16 -3.18 5.82 22.53
N ALA A 17 -3.38 4.86 23.40
CA ALA A 17 -4.63 4.72 24.15
C ALA A 17 -4.91 5.89 25.13
N THR A 18 -3.86 6.55 25.61
CA THR A 18 -3.96 7.67 26.57
C THR A 18 -3.83 9.06 25.92
N GLY A 19 -3.69 9.12 24.57
CA GLY A 19 -3.56 10.37 23.83
C GLY A 19 -2.20 11.09 24.02
N ARG A 20 -1.16 10.37 24.44
CA ARG A 20 0.20 10.93 24.61
C ARG A 20 1.02 10.91 23.33
N THR A 21 0.70 10.02 22.39
CA THR A 21 1.34 9.95 21.08
C THR A 21 1.18 11.26 20.34
N LYS A 22 2.27 11.75 19.73
CA LYS A 22 2.29 13.03 19.01
C LYS A 22 2.30 12.81 17.50
N TYR A 23 1.30 13.35 16.83
CA TYR A 23 1.16 13.42 15.38
C TYR A 23 1.69 14.77 14.87
N TYR A 24 1.74 14.98 13.55
CA TYR A 24 2.28 16.22 13.00
C TYR A 24 1.54 17.48 13.51
N GLU A 25 0.22 17.40 13.70
CA GLU A 25 -0.57 18.52 14.23
C GLU A 25 -0.19 18.89 15.67
N ASP A 26 0.15 17.88 16.49
CA ASP A 26 0.55 18.10 17.89
C ASP A 26 1.94 18.75 18.02
N LEU A 27 2.78 18.65 16.97
CA LEU A 27 4.14 19.20 16.93
C LEU A 27 4.20 20.60 16.33
N MET A 28 3.10 21.08 15.82
CA MET A 28 3.02 22.33 15.07
C MET A 28 3.22 23.55 15.96
N PRO A 29 4.06 24.51 15.56
CA PRO A 29 4.18 25.80 16.24
C PRO A 29 2.84 26.56 16.25
N ARG A 30 2.54 27.21 17.37
CA ARG A 30 1.26 27.96 17.54
C ARG A 30 1.11 29.16 16.62
N ASP A 31 2.21 29.69 16.14
CA ASP A 31 2.31 30.86 15.23
C ASP A 31 2.47 30.46 13.76
N ALA A 32 2.28 29.17 13.44
CA ALA A 32 2.29 28.67 12.07
C ALA A 32 1.18 29.31 11.26
N LEU A 33 1.51 29.80 10.06
CA LEU A 33 0.55 30.36 9.12
C LEU A 33 -0.24 29.24 8.44
N TYR A 34 -1.51 29.48 8.20
CA TYR A 34 -2.40 28.54 7.52
C TYR A 34 -2.33 28.73 6.00
N VAL A 35 -2.08 27.64 5.29
CA VAL A 35 -2.18 27.58 3.83
C VAL A 35 -3.46 26.86 3.46
N ARG A 36 -4.31 27.50 2.66
CA ARG A 36 -5.48 26.87 2.06
C ARG A 36 -5.37 26.92 0.54
N ILE A 37 -5.76 25.83 -0.11
CA ILE A 37 -5.59 25.62 -1.55
C ILE A 37 -6.89 25.97 -2.26
N LYS A 38 -6.80 26.74 -3.35
CA LYS A 38 -7.87 26.92 -4.32
C LYS A 38 -7.80 25.80 -5.34
N HIS A 39 -8.75 24.91 -5.29
CA HIS A 39 -8.91 23.86 -6.27
C HIS A 39 -9.69 24.33 -7.49
N ALA A 40 -9.35 23.78 -8.66
CA ALA A 40 -10.06 24.01 -9.91
C ALA A 40 -11.48 23.44 -9.87
N THR A 41 -12.39 24.13 -10.51
CA THR A 41 -13.82 23.78 -10.59
C THR A 41 -14.24 23.31 -11.99
N ILE A 42 -13.27 23.08 -12.87
CA ILE A 42 -13.42 22.49 -14.21
C ILE A 42 -12.64 21.17 -14.29
N ALA A 43 -13.03 20.31 -15.21
CA ALA A 43 -12.34 19.04 -15.42
C ALA A 43 -11.10 19.17 -16.31
N HIS A 44 -11.08 20.13 -17.25
CA HIS A 44 -9.96 20.31 -18.18
C HIS A 44 -9.94 21.73 -18.73
N GLY A 45 -8.76 22.32 -18.82
CA GLY A 45 -8.58 23.65 -19.40
C GLY A 45 -7.37 24.40 -18.88
N PHE A 46 -7.33 25.70 -19.15
CA PHE A 46 -6.26 26.56 -18.69
C PHE A 46 -6.79 27.67 -17.78
N VAL A 47 -6.06 27.96 -16.71
CA VAL A 47 -6.27 29.20 -15.93
C VAL A 47 -5.81 30.37 -16.79
N LYS A 48 -6.73 31.28 -17.15
CA LYS A 48 -6.42 32.54 -17.86
C LYS A 48 -5.92 33.61 -16.91
N SER A 49 -6.64 33.79 -15.80
CA SER A 49 -6.33 34.78 -14.78
C SER A 49 -6.86 34.36 -13.42
N VAL A 50 -6.26 34.90 -12.37
CA VAL A 50 -6.74 34.79 -10.99
C VAL A 50 -6.78 36.20 -10.42
N ASP A 51 -7.99 36.70 -10.11
CA ASP A 51 -8.14 37.98 -9.39
C ASP A 51 -7.96 37.72 -7.88
N THR A 52 -6.88 38.24 -7.31
CA THR A 52 -6.49 38.10 -5.91
C THR A 52 -6.90 39.29 -5.05
N SER A 53 -7.37 40.41 -5.68
CA SER A 53 -7.56 41.68 -5.05
C SER A 53 -8.48 41.67 -3.81
N ALA A 54 -9.58 40.94 -3.89
CA ALA A 54 -10.51 40.78 -2.78
C ALA A 54 -9.94 39.90 -1.65
N ALA A 55 -9.18 38.88 -1.97
CA ALA A 55 -8.56 37.98 -1.00
C ALA A 55 -7.45 38.71 -0.21
N GLU A 56 -6.64 39.53 -0.86
CA GLU A 56 -5.56 40.30 -0.25
C GLU A 56 -6.06 41.38 0.75
N GLN A 57 -7.30 41.83 0.62
CA GLN A 57 -7.92 42.80 1.54
C GLN A 57 -8.51 42.13 2.81
N ILE A 58 -8.56 40.81 2.91
CA ILE A 58 -9.10 40.16 4.08
C ILE A 58 -8.11 40.27 5.26
N PRO A 59 -8.55 40.79 6.42
CA PRO A 59 -7.70 40.89 7.59
C PRO A 59 -7.14 39.52 8.00
N GLY A 60 -5.82 39.45 8.16
CA GLY A 60 -5.10 38.23 8.51
C GLY A 60 -4.59 37.41 7.30
N VAL A 61 -4.93 37.79 6.06
CA VAL A 61 -4.26 37.24 4.87
C VAL A 61 -2.87 37.87 4.76
N VAL A 62 -1.84 37.02 4.68
CA VAL A 62 -0.44 37.39 4.61
C VAL A 62 0.05 37.47 3.17
N LYS A 63 -0.33 36.44 2.37
CA LYS A 63 0.07 36.34 0.96
C LYS A 63 -0.88 35.49 0.18
N VAL A 64 -1.08 35.84 -1.09
CA VAL A 64 -1.78 35.03 -2.08
C VAL A 64 -0.79 34.67 -3.18
N LEU A 65 -0.79 33.43 -3.60
CA LEU A 65 0.09 32.90 -4.65
C LEU A 65 -0.75 32.07 -5.63
N THR A 66 -0.41 32.15 -6.89
CA THR A 66 -1.17 31.52 -7.98
C THR A 66 -0.29 30.63 -8.85
N CYS A 67 -0.88 29.93 -9.77
CA CYS A 67 -0.16 29.12 -10.76
C CYS A 67 0.77 29.95 -11.69
N PHE A 68 0.71 31.28 -11.63
CA PHE A 68 1.61 32.17 -12.36
C PHE A 68 2.85 32.56 -11.56
N ASP A 69 2.91 32.23 -10.26
CA ASP A 69 4.00 32.59 -9.35
C ASP A 69 4.97 31.42 -9.09
N VAL A 70 4.62 30.22 -9.52
CA VAL A 70 5.42 28.99 -9.25
C VAL A 70 6.56 28.80 -10.23
N PRO A 71 7.62 28.04 -9.85
CA PRO A 71 8.64 27.62 -10.80
C PRO A 71 8.06 26.88 -12.01
N GLU A 72 8.60 27.13 -13.19
CA GLU A 72 8.08 26.56 -14.45
C GLU A 72 8.39 25.07 -14.64
N HIS A 73 9.37 24.51 -13.92
CA HIS A 73 9.75 23.12 -14.07
C HIS A 73 8.80 22.17 -13.33
N PRO A 74 8.39 21.05 -13.96
CA PRO A 74 7.61 20.02 -13.30
C PRO A 74 8.48 19.15 -12.38
N PHE A 75 7.84 18.44 -11.45
CA PHE A 75 8.48 17.46 -10.59
C PHE A 75 7.65 16.16 -10.50
N PRO A 76 8.29 15.01 -10.16
CA PRO A 76 7.57 13.77 -9.94
C PRO A 76 6.96 13.74 -8.55
N THR A 77 5.80 13.10 -8.37
CA THR A 77 5.19 12.92 -7.05
C THR A 77 5.39 11.52 -6.48
N ALA A 78 5.64 10.53 -7.34
CA ALA A 78 5.76 9.14 -6.93
C ALA A 78 6.90 8.87 -5.95
N GLY A 79 6.61 8.00 -4.99
CA GLY A 79 7.54 7.63 -3.93
C GLY A 79 8.40 6.41 -4.24
N HIS A 80 8.96 6.32 -5.44
CA HIS A 80 9.93 5.28 -5.74
C HIS A 80 11.36 5.66 -5.33
N PRO A 81 12.25 4.68 -5.06
CA PRO A 81 13.67 4.95 -4.92
C PRO A 81 14.24 5.65 -6.15
N TRP A 82 15.23 6.51 -5.95
CA TRP A 82 15.92 7.13 -7.09
C TRP A 82 16.62 6.08 -7.96
N SER A 83 16.39 6.14 -9.26
CA SER A 83 17.11 5.31 -10.24
C SER A 83 18.26 6.09 -10.86
N MET A 84 19.43 5.44 -10.98
CA MET A 84 20.56 5.96 -11.75
C MET A 84 20.31 5.87 -13.24
N ASP A 85 19.39 5.02 -13.70
CA ASP A 85 18.93 4.94 -15.07
C ASP A 85 17.80 5.96 -15.30
N PRO A 86 17.98 6.96 -16.17
CA PRO A 86 16.93 7.94 -16.48
C PRO A 86 15.64 7.33 -17.01
N GLY A 87 15.71 6.18 -17.70
CA GLY A 87 14.55 5.47 -18.23
C GLY A 87 13.66 4.83 -17.15
N HIS A 88 14.19 4.73 -15.92
CA HIS A 88 13.48 4.19 -14.76
C HIS A 88 13.19 5.24 -13.67
N GLN A 89 13.36 6.52 -13.98
CA GLN A 89 12.99 7.60 -13.08
C GLN A 89 11.50 7.90 -13.15
N ASP A 90 10.96 8.42 -12.05
CA ASP A 90 9.56 8.83 -11.97
C ASP A 90 9.26 9.97 -12.96
N VAL A 91 8.06 9.94 -13.54
CA VAL A 91 7.61 10.95 -14.49
C VAL A 91 7.36 12.27 -13.77
N ALA A 92 8.04 13.32 -14.22
CA ALA A 92 7.87 14.69 -13.73
C ALA A 92 6.78 15.37 -14.57
N ASP A 93 5.55 15.39 -14.08
CA ASP A 93 4.38 15.90 -14.82
C ASP A 93 3.50 16.88 -14.01
N ARG A 94 3.87 17.17 -12.76
CA ARG A 94 3.12 18.08 -11.88
C ARG A 94 3.94 19.34 -11.54
N HIS A 95 3.26 20.49 -11.44
CA HIS A 95 3.81 21.74 -10.87
C HIS A 95 3.29 21.94 -9.45
N LEU A 96 3.89 22.88 -8.71
CA LEU A 96 3.44 23.24 -7.37
C LEU A 96 1.99 23.75 -7.37
N LEU A 97 1.64 24.58 -8.37
CA LEU A 97 0.27 24.97 -8.72
C LEU A 97 0.15 24.88 -10.24
N ASN A 98 -0.96 24.36 -10.74
CA ASN A 98 -1.11 23.99 -12.14
C ASN A 98 -1.90 25.03 -12.93
N ARG A 99 -1.30 25.63 -13.96
CA ARG A 99 -1.98 26.49 -14.93
C ARG A 99 -2.84 25.68 -15.90
N HIS A 100 -2.33 24.50 -16.32
CA HIS A 100 -3.10 23.53 -17.10
C HIS A 100 -3.85 22.61 -16.13
N VAL A 101 -5.13 22.86 -15.94
CA VAL A 101 -6.05 22.05 -15.15
C VAL A 101 -6.36 20.76 -15.90
N ARG A 102 -6.12 19.62 -15.28
CA ARG A 102 -6.32 18.30 -15.87
C ARG A 102 -7.44 17.49 -15.23
N TYR A 103 -7.95 17.92 -14.08
CA TYR A 103 -9.10 17.28 -13.42
C TYR A 103 -9.80 18.27 -12.49
N TYR A 104 -11.05 17.98 -12.16
CA TYR A 104 -11.80 18.72 -11.14
C TYR A 104 -11.16 18.54 -9.77
N GLY A 105 -10.60 19.60 -9.21
CA GLY A 105 -9.87 19.55 -7.95
C GLY A 105 -8.36 19.77 -8.07
N ASP A 106 -7.84 20.09 -9.26
CA ASP A 106 -6.43 20.42 -9.46
C ASP A 106 -6.05 21.73 -8.73
N ASP A 107 -4.81 21.84 -8.24
CA ASP A 107 -4.37 22.94 -7.39
C ASP A 107 -3.98 24.14 -8.26
N VAL A 108 -4.63 25.31 -8.09
CA VAL A 108 -4.42 26.48 -8.96
C VAL A 108 -3.92 27.73 -8.23
N ALA A 109 -4.22 27.88 -6.94
CA ALA A 109 -3.74 28.99 -6.12
C ALA A 109 -3.72 28.62 -4.64
N VAL A 110 -3.02 29.40 -3.82
CA VAL A 110 -3.02 29.26 -2.36
C VAL A 110 -3.16 30.61 -1.68
N VAL A 111 -3.79 30.60 -0.51
CA VAL A 111 -3.85 31.73 0.41
C VAL A 111 -3.12 31.35 1.69
N ILE A 112 -2.16 32.18 2.09
CA ILE A 112 -1.41 32.08 3.33
C ILE A 112 -1.94 33.13 4.30
N ALA A 113 -2.38 32.72 5.48
CA ALA A 113 -3.00 33.61 6.46
C ALA A 113 -2.59 33.30 7.90
N GLU A 114 -2.79 34.24 8.81
CA GLU A 114 -2.47 34.10 10.24
C GLU A 114 -3.41 33.16 10.99
N ASN A 115 -4.56 32.86 10.42
CA ASN A 115 -5.53 31.92 10.97
C ASN A 115 -6.34 31.23 9.87
N GLU A 116 -6.95 30.12 10.23
CA GLU A 116 -7.69 29.27 9.31
C GLU A 116 -8.89 29.99 8.67
N VAL A 117 -9.62 30.80 9.45
CA VAL A 117 -10.80 31.52 8.97
C VAL A 117 -10.43 32.50 7.86
N ALA A 118 -9.37 33.30 8.08
CA ALA A 118 -8.85 34.23 7.09
C ALA A 118 -8.39 33.51 5.81
N ALA A 119 -7.67 32.38 5.95
CA ALA A 119 -7.25 31.56 4.82
C ALA A 119 -8.44 31.02 4.00
N MET A 120 -9.47 30.49 4.66
CA MET A 120 -10.68 29.98 4.01
C MET A 120 -11.49 31.09 3.33
N GLN A 121 -11.63 32.25 3.99
CA GLN A 121 -12.28 33.43 3.39
C GLN A 121 -11.50 33.92 2.17
N GLY A 122 -10.18 33.95 2.25
CA GLY A 122 -9.28 34.31 1.16
C GLY A 122 -9.48 33.41 -0.06
N VAL A 123 -9.46 32.09 0.12
CA VAL A 123 -9.68 31.13 -0.99
C VAL A 123 -11.06 31.29 -1.62
N ARG A 124 -12.10 31.58 -0.83
CA ARG A 124 -13.47 31.83 -1.36
C ARG A 124 -13.56 33.13 -2.15
N ALA A 125 -12.76 34.14 -1.80
CA ALA A 125 -12.73 35.43 -2.46
C ALA A 125 -11.98 35.41 -3.80
N LEU A 126 -11.10 34.43 -4.03
CA LEU A 126 -10.39 34.29 -5.31
C LEU A 126 -11.34 34.02 -6.46
N GLN A 127 -11.24 34.85 -7.52
CA GLN A 127 -11.95 34.67 -8.77
C GLN A 127 -10.99 34.09 -9.81
N VAL A 128 -11.31 32.90 -10.33
CA VAL A 128 -10.48 32.23 -11.35
C VAL A 128 -11.23 32.22 -12.65
N GLU A 129 -10.63 32.74 -13.72
CA GLU A 129 -11.15 32.64 -15.08
C GLU A 129 -10.46 31.49 -15.80
N TYR A 130 -11.27 30.64 -16.40
CA TYR A 130 -10.80 29.45 -17.13
C TYR A 130 -11.05 29.57 -18.62
N GLU A 131 -10.19 28.93 -19.40
CA GLU A 131 -10.44 28.48 -20.75
C GLU A 131 -10.73 26.99 -20.69
N GLU A 132 -12.04 26.66 -20.77
CA GLU A 132 -12.44 25.26 -20.67
C GLU A 132 -12.15 24.50 -21.96
N LEU A 133 -11.69 23.26 -21.83
CA LEU A 133 -11.45 22.32 -22.93
C LEU A 133 -12.33 21.09 -22.77
N PRO A 134 -12.59 20.35 -23.87
CA PRO A 134 -13.20 19.04 -23.78
C PRO A 134 -12.41 18.11 -22.85
N PHE A 135 -13.10 17.20 -22.15
CA PHE A 135 -12.49 16.26 -21.22
C PHE A 135 -12.97 14.83 -21.45
N VAL A 136 -12.26 13.85 -20.91
CA VAL A 136 -12.57 12.43 -21.01
C VAL A 136 -12.33 11.73 -19.67
N LEU A 137 -13.34 10.97 -19.21
CA LEU A 137 -13.28 10.21 -17.94
C LEU A 137 -13.14 8.71 -18.16
N ASP A 138 -13.54 8.21 -19.33
CA ASP A 138 -13.48 6.79 -19.69
C ASP A 138 -12.11 6.43 -20.27
N VAL A 139 -11.54 5.34 -19.76
CA VAL A 139 -10.17 4.90 -20.11
C VAL A 139 -10.03 4.50 -21.59
N GLN A 140 -11.02 3.80 -22.16
CA GLN A 140 -10.94 3.34 -23.55
C GLN A 140 -11.22 4.50 -24.52
N LYS A 141 -12.19 5.36 -24.20
CA LYS A 141 -12.47 6.57 -25.00
C LYS A 141 -11.27 7.53 -25.00
N ALA A 142 -10.48 7.58 -23.92
CA ALA A 142 -9.28 8.41 -23.88
C ALA A 142 -8.18 7.96 -24.86
N MET A 143 -8.18 6.69 -25.24
CA MET A 143 -7.24 6.13 -26.20
C MET A 143 -7.67 6.32 -27.67
N GLU A 144 -8.92 6.72 -27.93
CA GLU A 144 -9.46 6.88 -29.27
C GLU A 144 -8.77 8.03 -30.02
N PRO A 145 -8.59 7.92 -31.35
CA PRO A 145 -8.12 9.04 -32.14
C PRO A 145 -9.01 10.28 -32.01
N GLY A 146 -8.41 11.43 -31.67
CA GLY A 146 -9.15 12.68 -31.48
C GLY A 146 -9.72 12.90 -30.07
N ALA A 147 -9.48 11.99 -29.13
CA ALA A 147 -9.80 12.23 -27.73
C ALA A 147 -9.06 13.47 -27.17
N PRO A 148 -9.63 14.17 -26.18
CA PRO A 148 -8.94 15.25 -25.48
C PRO A 148 -7.57 14.81 -24.97
N GLN A 149 -6.50 15.53 -25.34
CA GLN A 149 -5.11 15.22 -24.98
C GLN A 149 -4.75 15.88 -23.66
N LEU A 150 -4.36 15.10 -22.64
CA LEU A 150 -4.01 15.64 -21.32
C LEU A 150 -2.54 16.05 -21.22
N HIS A 151 -1.64 15.28 -21.81
CA HIS A 151 -0.20 15.53 -21.80
C HIS A 151 0.36 15.38 -23.23
N GLU A 152 0.98 16.41 -23.75
CA GLU A 152 1.50 16.42 -25.14
C GLU A 152 2.53 15.32 -25.43
N ALA A 153 3.29 14.94 -24.40
CA ALA A 153 4.32 13.91 -24.51
C ALA A 153 3.77 12.48 -24.66
N TYR A 154 2.46 12.27 -24.42
CA TYR A 154 1.84 10.94 -24.37
C TYR A 154 0.68 10.81 -25.36
N PRO A 155 0.97 10.50 -26.65
CA PRO A 155 -0.05 10.35 -27.68
C PRO A 155 -1.16 9.37 -27.27
N ASN A 156 -2.42 9.70 -27.62
CA ASN A 156 -3.61 8.94 -27.24
C ASN A 156 -3.75 8.73 -25.72
N ASN A 157 -3.18 9.64 -24.92
CA ASN A 157 -3.18 9.58 -23.46
C ASN A 157 -2.52 8.32 -22.86
N ILE A 158 -1.74 7.56 -23.62
CA ILE A 158 -1.10 6.34 -23.15
C ILE A 158 0.21 6.70 -22.44
N LEU A 159 0.19 6.63 -21.09
CA LEU A 159 1.39 6.80 -20.27
C LEU A 159 2.38 5.65 -20.51
N LYS A 160 1.88 4.41 -20.53
CA LYS A 160 2.68 3.22 -20.74
C LYS A 160 1.85 2.11 -21.35
N HIS A 161 2.40 1.40 -22.31
CA HIS A 161 1.96 0.07 -22.74
C HIS A 161 3.03 -0.93 -22.29
N THR A 162 2.60 -2.01 -21.67
CA THR A 162 3.44 -3.11 -21.23
C THR A 162 2.83 -4.39 -21.73
N ASP A 163 3.63 -5.25 -22.36
CA ASP A 163 3.20 -6.54 -22.87
C ASP A 163 4.08 -7.68 -22.35
N MET A 164 3.53 -8.86 -22.33
CA MET A 164 4.23 -10.08 -21.96
C MET A 164 3.66 -11.26 -22.75
N LYS A 165 4.54 -12.11 -23.24
CA LYS A 165 4.19 -13.31 -24.01
C LYS A 165 5.00 -14.50 -23.54
N THR A 166 4.32 -15.65 -23.36
CA THR A 166 4.94 -16.95 -23.13
C THR A 166 4.38 -17.95 -24.11
N GLY A 167 5.21 -18.88 -24.61
CA GLY A 167 4.79 -19.90 -25.56
C GLY A 167 4.25 -19.35 -26.88
N ASP A 168 3.32 -20.07 -27.49
CA ASP A 168 2.64 -19.70 -28.73
C ASP A 168 1.12 -19.79 -28.55
N TYR A 169 0.51 -18.67 -28.13
CA TYR A 169 -0.93 -18.57 -27.95
C TYR A 169 -1.71 -18.93 -29.22
N GLN A 170 -1.24 -18.46 -30.40
CA GLN A 170 -1.94 -18.68 -31.67
C GLN A 170 -1.91 -20.14 -32.14
N ALA A 171 -0.86 -20.86 -31.81
CA ALA A 171 -0.80 -22.31 -32.05
C ALA A 171 -1.65 -23.09 -31.03
N ALA A 172 -1.58 -22.73 -29.77
CA ALA A 172 -2.26 -23.43 -28.68
C ALA A 172 -3.79 -23.39 -28.81
N ILE A 173 -4.37 -22.26 -29.22
CA ILE A 173 -5.85 -22.14 -29.40
C ILE A 173 -6.42 -22.97 -30.55
N ARG A 174 -5.55 -23.56 -31.42
CA ARG A 174 -5.96 -24.47 -32.51
C ARG A 174 -6.10 -25.93 -32.06
N GLU A 175 -5.75 -26.24 -30.82
CA GLU A 175 -5.95 -27.58 -30.24
C GLU A 175 -7.44 -27.96 -30.31
N PRO A 176 -7.81 -29.16 -30.86
CA PRO A 176 -9.19 -29.53 -31.01
C PRO A 176 -9.88 -29.79 -29.68
N GLY A 177 -11.13 -29.34 -29.56
CA GLY A 177 -12.00 -29.66 -28.41
C GLY A 177 -11.77 -28.81 -27.18
N LEU A 178 -11.06 -27.67 -27.33
CA LEU A 178 -10.94 -26.69 -26.29
C LEU A 178 -12.29 -26.02 -25.96
N ILE A 179 -12.45 -25.63 -24.70
CA ILE A 179 -13.56 -24.85 -24.17
C ILE A 179 -13.07 -23.42 -23.98
N LYS A 180 -13.72 -22.46 -24.63
CA LYS A 180 -13.41 -21.03 -24.47
C LYS A 180 -14.28 -20.43 -23.37
N VAL A 181 -13.65 -19.71 -22.44
CA VAL A 181 -14.31 -18.84 -21.44
C VAL A 181 -13.78 -17.43 -21.63
N GLU A 182 -14.66 -16.47 -21.83
CA GLU A 182 -14.30 -15.08 -22.12
C GLU A 182 -15.18 -14.15 -21.30
N GLY A 183 -14.56 -13.14 -20.67
CA GLY A 183 -15.28 -12.18 -19.85
C GLY A 183 -14.57 -10.82 -19.80
N TRP A 184 -15.38 -9.80 -19.55
CA TRP A 184 -14.94 -8.47 -19.15
C TRP A 184 -15.17 -8.30 -17.66
N TYR A 185 -14.22 -7.71 -16.95
CA TYR A 185 -14.32 -7.48 -15.52
C TYR A 185 -13.91 -6.04 -15.21
N GLU A 186 -14.67 -5.37 -14.35
CA GLU A 186 -14.40 -3.97 -13.99
C GLU A 186 -14.23 -3.79 -12.49
N THR A 187 -13.27 -2.96 -12.12
CA THR A 187 -13.01 -2.58 -10.73
C THR A 187 -13.10 -1.08 -10.54
N PRO A 188 -13.59 -0.60 -9.37
CA PRO A 188 -13.90 0.81 -9.15
C PRO A 188 -12.68 1.65 -8.79
N THR A 189 -12.84 2.97 -8.94
CA THR A 189 -12.01 3.95 -8.21
C THR A 189 -12.48 4.01 -6.77
N VAL A 190 -11.57 3.81 -5.80
CA VAL A 190 -11.87 3.92 -4.36
C VAL A 190 -10.84 4.79 -3.64
N GLN A 191 -11.24 5.35 -2.47
CA GLN A 191 -10.40 6.19 -1.63
C GLN A 191 -9.86 5.42 -0.44
N HIS A 192 -8.65 5.74 0.01
CA HIS A 192 -7.94 5.09 1.12
C HIS A 192 -8.64 5.27 2.48
N CYS A 193 -9.26 6.43 2.69
CA CYS A 193 -9.99 6.79 3.90
C CYS A 193 -9.21 6.59 5.20
N HIS A 194 -7.86 6.84 5.18
CA HIS A 194 -7.07 6.86 6.41
C HIS A 194 -7.63 7.90 7.39
N ILE A 195 -7.61 7.60 8.70
CA ILE A 195 -8.23 8.45 9.73
C ILE A 195 -7.54 9.80 9.81
N GLU A 196 -6.21 9.83 9.90
CA GLU A 196 -5.41 11.05 9.81
C GLU A 196 -5.35 11.52 8.36
N ASN A 197 -5.92 12.67 8.03
CA ASN A 197 -5.82 13.28 6.72
C ASN A 197 -4.35 13.59 6.34
N HIS A 198 -4.09 13.92 5.08
CA HIS A 198 -2.81 14.47 4.69
C HIS A 198 -2.56 15.82 5.36
N GLY A 199 -1.34 16.00 5.83
CA GLY A 199 -0.92 17.28 6.35
C GLY A 199 0.57 17.33 6.62
N CYS A 200 1.10 18.54 6.59
CA CYS A 200 2.47 18.86 6.88
C CYS A 200 2.62 20.33 7.30
N PHE A 201 3.72 20.62 7.94
CA PHE A 201 4.17 22.02 8.10
C PHE A 201 5.65 22.14 7.71
N ALA A 202 6.05 23.34 7.30
CA ALA A 202 7.40 23.61 6.86
C ALA A 202 7.88 24.99 7.31
N TYR A 203 9.16 25.10 7.56
CA TYR A 203 9.84 26.36 7.84
C TYR A 203 11.28 26.34 7.32
N GLU A 204 11.83 27.54 7.06
CA GLU A 204 13.22 27.66 6.63
C GLU A 204 14.04 28.35 7.72
N GLU A 205 15.15 27.73 8.10
CA GLU A 205 16.09 28.26 9.07
C GLU A 205 17.53 27.99 8.63
N ASN A 206 18.41 29.01 8.74
CA ASN A 206 19.81 28.90 8.35
C ASN A 206 20.02 28.38 6.91
N GLY A 207 19.14 28.76 5.99
CA GLY A 207 19.18 28.33 4.58
C GLY A 207 18.74 26.91 4.32
N ARG A 208 18.20 26.21 5.34
CA ARG A 208 17.67 24.84 5.22
C ARG A 208 16.17 24.82 5.49
N ILE A 209 15.45 24.04 4.71
CA ILE A 209 14.01 23.85 4.86
C ILE A 209 13.76 22.56 5.67
N THR A 210 13.03 22.70 6.76
CA THR A 210 12.50 21.54 7.51
C THR A 210 11.04 21.35 7.17
N VAL A 211 10.69 20.12 6.81
CA VAL A 211 9.31 19.66 6.56
C VAL A 211 8.97 18.59 7.58
N VAL A 212 7.92 18.84 8.36
CA VAL A 212 7.34 17.81 9.26
C VAL A 212 6.06 17.29 8.62
N SER A 213 6.04 16.03 8.28
CA SER A 213 4.97 15.45 7.46
C SER A 213 4.53 14.08 7.92
N SER A 214 3.22 13.85 7.79
CA SER A 214 2.59 12.53 7.88
C SER A 214 2.85 11.72 6.59
N THR A 215 4.09 11.25 6.39
CA THR A 215 4.53 10.55 5.19
C THR A 215 5.03 9.14 5.46
N GLN A 216 4.83 8.21 4.51
CA GLN A 216 5.36 6.84 4.55
C GLN A 216 6.84 6.77 4.14
N ILE A 217 7.40 7.82 3.50
CA ILE A 217 8.64 7.80 2.72
C ILE A 217 9.53 9.02 2.97
N PRO A 218 9.94 9.34 4.21
CA PRO A 218 10.58 10.62 4.55
C PRO A 218 11.85 10.91 3.73
N HIS A 219 12.72 9.91 3.47
CA HIS A 219 13.93 10.11 2.68
C HIS A 219 13.64 10.41 1.20
N ILE A 220 12.54 9.88 0.66
CA ILE A 220 12.11 10.18 -0.72
C ILE A 220 11.46 11.57 -0.78
N ILE A 221 10.65 11.95 0.22
CA ILE A 221 10.11 13.32 0.32
C ILE A 221 11.24 14.36 0.31
N ARG A 222 12.34 14.11 1.03
CA ARG A 222 13.54 14.98 0.98
C ARG A 222 14.01 15.24 -0.45
N ARG A 223 14.11 14.18 -1.26
CA ARG A 223 14.49 14.27 -2.68
C ARG A 223 13.47 15.08 -3.48
N VAL A 224 12.19 14.71 -3.38
CA VAL A 224 11.13 15.30 -4.21
C VAL A 224 10.95 16.80 -3.90
N VAL A 225 10.99 17.19 -2.63
CA VAL A 225 10.96 18.61 -2.24
C VAL A 225 12.15 19.35 -2.85
N GLY A 226 13.37 18.78 -2.78
CA GLY A 226 14.54 19.37 -3.43
C GLY A 226 14.38 19.53 -4.94
N GLN A 227 13.83 18.50 -5.63
CA GLN A 227 13.54 18.57 -7.07
C GLN A 227 12.51 19.66 -7.40
N ALA A 228 11.40 19.71 -6.67
CA ALA A 228 10.33 20.68 -6.90
C ALA A 228 10.77 22.14 -6.69
N LEU A 229 11.69 22.36 -5.76
CA LEU A 229 12.22 23.71 -5.45
C LEU A 229 13.50 24.05 -6.20
N GLY A 230 14.08 23.09 -6.96
CA GLY A 230 15.36 23.27 -7.62
C GLY A 230 16.53 23.47 -6.63
N ARG A 231 16.44 22.89 -5.42
CA ARG A 231 17.46 22.98 -4.37
C ARG A 231 18.22 21.66 -4.18
N PRO A 232 19.47 21.70 -3.70
CA PRO A 232 20.17 20.50 -3.26
C PRO A 232 19.34 19.72 -2.21
N TRP A 233 19.33 18.40 -2.29
CA TRP A 233 18.56 17.58 -1.34
C TRP A 233 19.08 17.69 0.09
N SER A 234 20.34 18.04 0.27
CA SER A 234 20.95 18.33 1.58
C SER A 234 20.36 19.56 2.27
N ASP A 235 19.77 20.49 1.53
CA ASP A 235 19.14 21.70 2.09
C ASP A 235 17.74 21.40 2.64
N ILE A 236 17.25 20.20 2.42
CA ILE A 236 15.93 19.74 2.89
C ILE A 236 16.11 18.72 4.02
N ARG A 237 15.44 18.95 5.14
CA ARG A 237 15.28 18.03 6.25
C ARG A 237 13.81 17.62 6.34
N VAL A 238 13.54 16.32 6.45
CA VAL A 238 12.18 15.81 6.64
C VAL A 238 12.10 15.08 7.98
N VAL A 239 11.11 15.43 8.77
CA VAL A 239 10.80 14.79 10.04
C VAL A 239 9.45 14.12 9.93
N LYS A 240 9.40 12.81 10.19
CA LYS A 240 8.19 11.98 10.18
C LYS A 240 7.81 11.62 11.62
N PRO A 241 6.75 12.21 12.19
CA PRO A 241 6.21 11.81 13.49
C PRO A 241 5.40 10.52 13.40
N TYR A 242 4.59 10.18 14.40
CA TYR A 242 3.60 9.12 14.29
C TYR A 242 2.60 9.42 13.17
N ILE A 243 2.06 8.36 12.56
CA ILE A 243 1.13 8.46 11.43
C ILE A 243 -0.16 7.72 11.75
N GLY A 244 -1.30 8.36 11.48
CA GLY A 244 -2.65 7.82 11.66
C GLY A 244 -3.18 7.05 10.45
N GLY A 245 -2.36 6.14 9.89
CA GLY A 245 -2.67 5.37 8.69
C GLY A 245 -2.25 6.05 7.40
N GLY A 246 -2.06 5.27 6.34
CA GLY A 246 -1.65 5.78 5.02
C GLY A 246 -2.13 4.90 3.89
N PHE A 247 -1.98 3.58 4.02
CA PHE A 247 -2.42 2.55 3.06
C PHE A 247 -1.89 2.74 1.63
N GLY A 248 -0.82 3.52 1.45
CA GLY A 248 -0.25 3.90 0.17
C GLY A 248 -0.51 5.36 -0.24
N ASN A 249 -1.54 6.03 0.26
CA ASN A 249 -1.84 7.41 -0.11
C ASN A 249 -0.70 8.38 0.28
N LYS A 250 -0.05 8.14 1.42
CA LYS A 250 1.06 8.95 1.93
C LYS A 250 2.43 8.49 1.38
N GLN A 251 2.42 7.77 0.25
CA GLN A 251 3.60 7.34 -0.51
C GLN A 251 3.91 8.27 -1.70
N ASP A 252 3.10 9.29 -1.94
CA ASP A 252 3.36 10.37 -2.89
C ASP A 252 3.73 11.65 -2.15
N ALA A 253 4.58 12.49 -2.77
CA ALA A 253 4.87 13.85 -2.30
C ALA A 253 3.82 14.81 -2.86
N LEU A 254 2.73 15.03 -2.14
CA LEU A 254 1.60 15.81 -2.64
C LEU A 254 1.64 17.27 -2.20
N TYR A 255 1.78 17.51 -0.91
CA TYR A 255 1.66 18.84 -0.30
C TYR A 255 2.96 19.33 0.30
N GLU A 256 3.91 18.44 0.58
CA GLU A 256 5.20 18.79 1.15
C GLU A 256 6.00 19.77 0.27
N PRO A 257 6.07 19.59 -1.08
CA PRO A 257 6.73 20.55 -1.95
C PRO A 257 6.05 21.93 -1.93
N LEU A 258 4.71 21.96 -1.97
CA LEU A 258 3.94 23.20 -1.92
C LEU A 258 4.10 23.91 -0.57
N CYS A 259 4.01 23.18 0.54
CA CYS A 259 4.18 23.69 1.89
C CYS A 259 5.60 24.29 2.07
N ALA A 260 6.63 23.57 1.65
CA ALA A 260 8.01 24.02 1.69
C ALA A 260 8.20 25.30 0.86
N TRP A 261 7.65 25.35 -0.34
CA TRP A 261 7.70 26.56 -1.18
C TRP A 261 6.97 27.74 -0.55
N CYS A 262 5.77 27.54 0.00
CA CYS A 262 5.02 28.59 0.70
C CYS A 262 5.82 29.21 1.85
N SER A 263 6.57 28.41 2.63
CA SER A 263 7.44 28.93 3.68
C SER A 263 8.49 29.91 3.12
N THR A 264 9.14 29.57 2.02
CA THR A 264 10.13 30.45 1.39
C THR A 264 9.51 31.79 0.93
N GLN A 265 8.22 31.79 0.57
CA GLN A 265 7.49 32.96 0.10
C GLN A 265 7.08 33.94 1.23
N VAL A 266 7.16 33.48 2.49
CA VAL A 266 6.88 34.27 3.70
C VAL A 266 8.10 34.40 4.60
N HIS A 267 9.28 34.53 4.00
CA HIS A 267 10.57 34.73 4.67
C HIS A 267 10.95 33.62 5.67
N GLY A 268 10.67 32.36 5.31
CA GLY A 268 11.00 31.19 6.13
C GLY A 268 10.09 30.95 7.34
N ARG A 269 9.03 31.75 7.53
CA ARG A 269 8.04 31.51 8.59
C ARG A 269 7.43 30.14 8.44
N CYS A 270 7.08 29.55 9.59
CA CYS A 270 6.38 28.28 9.60
C CYS A 270 5.00 28.41 8.94
N VAL A 271 4.73 27.54 7.99
CA VAL A 271 3.42 27.41 7.32
C VAL A 271 2.91 25.98 7.44
N ARG A 272 1.61 25.80 7.42
CA ARG A 272 0.93 24.49 7.48
C ARG A 272 -0.03 24.29 6.34
N VAL A 273 -0.08 23.08 5.82
CA VAL A 273 -1.11 22.59 4.90
C VAL A 273 -1.84 21.43 5.58
N ASP A 274 -3.13 21.59 5.80
CA ASP A 274 -3.99 20.55 6.37
C ASP A 274 -5.14 20.30 5.41
N CYS A 275 -5.25 19.09 4.88
CA CYS A 275 -6.36 18.71 4.02
C CYS A 275 -7.60 18.38 4.85
N SER A 276 -8.74 18.91 4.47
CA SER A 276 -10.03 18.42 4.96
C SER A 276 -10.31 17.00 4.44
N ARG A 277 -11.32 16.35 4.99
CA ARG A 277 -11.75 15.04 4.49
C ARG A 277 -12.22 15.13 3.02
N GLU A 278 -12.96 16.16 2.68
CA GLU A 278 -13.44 16.41 1.32
C GLU A 278 -12.27 16.65 0.35
N GLU A 279 -11.28 17.43 0.76
CA GLU A 279 -10.07 17.64 -0.05
C GLU A 279 -9.32 16.34 -0.29
N THR A 280 -9.26 15.41 0.69
CA THR A 280 -8.62 14.09 0.48
C THR A 280 -9.33 13.24 -0.56
N PHE A 281 -10.63 13.40 -0.76
CA PHE A 281 -11.38 12.71 -1.82
C PHE A 281 -11.15 13.31 -3.21
N VAL A 282 -10.92 14.61 -3.28
CA VAL A 282 -10.87 15.36 -4.54
C VAL A 282 -9.44 15.47 -5.07
N SER A 283 -8.47 15.76 -4.21
CA SER A 283 -7.11 16.15 -4.64
C SER A 283 -5.99 15.17 -4.28
N ASN A 284 -6.30 14.11 -3.52
CA ASN A 284 -5.33 13.07 -3.20
C ASN A 284 -5.35 11.93 -4.23
N ARG A 285 -4.52 10.90 -3.95
CA ARG A 285 -4.49 9.68 -4.77
C ARG A 285 -5.69 8.80 -4.48
N VAL A 286 -6.08 8.03 -5.51
CA VAL A 286 -7.14 7.03 -5.46
C VAL A 286 -6.62 5.68 -5.96
N ARG A 287 -7.33 4.58 -5.70
CA ARG A 287 -7.06 3.28 -6.33
C ARG A 287 -7.46 3.34 -7.80
N HIS A 288 -6.65 2.76 -8.67
CA HIS A 288 -6.95 2.61 -10.09
C HIS A 288 -8.24 1.84 -10.33
N ALA A 289 -9.15 2.40 -11.11
CA ALA A 289 -10.16 1.61 -11.80
C ALA A 289 -9.49 0.90 -12.98
N ILE A 290 -9.71 -0.41 -13.11
CA ILE A 290 -9.13 -1.20 -14.21
C ILE A 290 -10.24 -2.03 -14.85
N ARG A 291 -10.28 -2.06 -16.19
CA ARG A 291 -11.05 -2.99 -17.00
C ARG A 291 -10.15 -4.10 -17.49
N PHE A 292 -10.62 -5.32 -17.33
CA PHE A 292 -9.92 -6.51 -17.78
C PHE A 292 -10.75 -7.23 -18.85
N HIS A 293 -10.10 -7.65 -19.93
CA HIS A 293 -10.64 -8.59 -20.88
C HIS A 293 -9.84 -9.88 -20.78
N ILE A 294 -10.47 -10.97 -20.38
CA ILE A 294 -9.80 -12.25 -20.16
C ILE A 294 -10.42 -13.30 -21.09
N VAL A 295 -9.56 -13.98 -21.84
CA VAL A 295 -9.91 -15.14 -22.65
C VAL A 295 -9.10 -16.35 -22.18
N SER A 296 -9.78 -17.36 -21.64
CA SER A 296 -9.18 -18.59 -21.17
C SER A 296 -9.64 -19.76 -22.05
N TRP A 297 -8.68 -20.56 -22.50
CA TRP A 297 -8.91 -21.77 -23.29
C TRP A 297 -8.56 -22.99 -22.45
N LEU A 298 -9.51 -23.88 -22.26
CA LEU A 298 -9.41 -24.99 -21.34
C LEU A 298 -9.48 -26.31 -22.09
N ARG A 299 -8.69 -27.29 -21.66
CA ARG A 299 -8.88 -28.70 -22.00
C ARG A 299 -10.03 -29.28 -21.18
N LYS A 300 -10.56 -30.39 -21.62
CA LYS A 300 -11.69 -31.08 -20.94
C LYS A 300 -11.36 -31.52 -19.51
N ASP A 301 -10.10 -31.74 -19.21
CA ASP A 301 -9.60 -32.05 -17.86
C ASP A 301 -9.48 -30.84 -16.92
N GLY A 302 -9.82 -29.66 -17.41
CA GLY A 302 -9.77 -28.43 -16.68
C GLY A 302 -8.38 -27.72 -16.67
N THR A 303 -7.39 -28.22 -17.41
CA THR A 303 -6.10 -27.53 -17.53
C THR A 303 -6.18 -26.37 -18.54
N PHE A 304 -5.43 -25.27 -18.29
CA PHE A 304 -5.31 -24.19 -19.24
C PHE A 304 -4.46 -24.62 -20.45
N ALA A 305 -5.00 -24.45 -21.64
CA ALA A 305 -4.25 -24.60 -22.90
C ALA A 305 -3.61 -23.28 -23.32
N ALA A 306 -4.37 -22.18 -23.19
CA ALA A 306 -3.89 -20.81 -23.46
C ALA A 306 -4.70 -19.78 -22.71
N ARG A 307 -4.10 -18.62 -22.43
CA ARG A 307 -4.80 -17.46 -21.85
C ARG A 307 -4.39 -16.16 -22.55
N LYS A 308 -5.35 -15.24 -22.73
CA LYS A 308 -5.09 -13.87 -23.17
C LYS A 308 -5.72 -12.91 -22.17
N VAL A 309 -4.97 -11.88 -21.75
CA VAL A 309 -5.41 -10.89 -20.75
C VAL A 309 -5.07 -9.50 -21.27
N GLU A 310 -6.06 -8.63 -21.34
CA GLU A 310 -5.91 -7.22 -21.67
C GLU A 310 -6.38 -6.38 -20.49
N LEU A 311 -5.55 -5.40 -20.08
CA LEU A 311 -5.81 -4.50 -18.96
C LEU A 311 -5.84 -3.05 -19.42
N TYR A 312 -6.90 -2.33 -19.08
CA TYR A 312 -7.07 -0.91 -19.35
C TYR A 312 -7.19 -0.16 -18.03
N SER A 313 -6.09 0.44 -17.59
CA SER A 313 -6.00 1.11 -16.29
C SER A 313 -6.23 2.60 -16.41
N ASN A 314 -7.22 3.11 -15.69
CA ASN A 314 -7.50 4.53 -15.59
C ASN A 314 -6.52 5.19 -14.60
N GLN A 315 -5.54 5.93 -15.15
CA GLN A 315 -4.51 6.60 -14.38
C GLN A 315 -4.99 7.91 -13.74
N GLY A 316 -6.02 8.50 -14.30
CA GLY A 316 -6.36 9.88 -13.96
C GLY A 316 -5.38 10.88 -14.58
N SER A 317 -5.22 12.03 -13.94
CA SER A 317 -4.59 13.22 -14.52
C SER A 317 -3.06 13.26 -14.49
N TYR A 318 -2.41 12.52 -13.61
CA TYR A 318 -0.94 12.54 -13.41
C TYR A 318 -0.38 11.13 -13.24
N ALA A 319 0.88 10.94 -13.62
CA ALA A 319 1.52 9.63 -13.70
C ALA A 319 1.63 8.87 -12.37
N SER A 320 2.04 9.55 -11.28
CA SER A 320 2.23 8.89 -9.99
C SER A 320 2.91 7.51 -10.13
N HIS A 321 2.35 6.46 -9.52
CA HIS A 321 2.82 5.07 -9.56
C HIS A 321 2.22 4.23 -10.72
N GLY A 322 1.40 4.80 -11.60
CA GLY A 322 0.48 4.06 -12.46
C GLY A 322 1.09 2.94 -13.29
N HIS A 323 2.16 3.21 -14.01
CA HIS A 323 2.81 2.20 -14.86
C HIS A 323 3.34 1.00 -14.06
N SER A 324 3.86 1.21 -12.86
CA SER A 324 4.35 0.14 -11.98
C SER A 324 3.22 -0.70 -11.39
N ILE A 325 2.10 -0.06 -11.04
CA ILE A 325 0.91 -0.74 -10.51
C ILE A 325 0.30 -1.66 -11.56
N VAL A 326 0.20 -1.17 -12.80
CA VAL A 326 -0.35 -1.95 -13.91
C VAL A 326 0.56 -3.10 -14.31
N ALA A 327 1.86 -2.89 -14.33
CA ALA A 327 2.84 -3.95 -14.58
C ALA A 327 2.76 -5.07 -13.52
N LYS A 328 2.58 -4.70 -12.23
CA LYS A 328 2.38 -5.69 -11.16
C LYS A 328 1.07 -6.45 -11.32
N ALA A 329 -0.03 -5.76 -11.65
CA ALA A 329 -1.33 -6.40 -11.90
C ALA A 329 -1.23 -7.39 -13.07
N MET A 330 -0.61 -7.00 -14.19
CA MET A 330 -0.39 -7.88 -15.35
C MET A 330 0.48 -9.08 -14.99
N GLY A 331 1.60 -8.85 -14.32
CA GLY A 331 2.53 -9.92 -13.91
C GLY A 331 1.93 -10.95 -12.93
N SER A 332 0.75 -10.66 -12.37
CA SER A 332 0.09 -11.62 -11.47
C SER A 332 -0.46 -12.84 -12.21
N PHE A 333 -1.00 -12.68 -13.40
CA PHE A 333 -1.69 -13.75 -14.13
C PHE A 333 -0.83 -14.98 -14.42
N PRO A 334 0.40 -14.84 -14.99
CA PRO A 334 1.25 -16.00 -15.28
C PRO A 334 1.80 -16.69 -14.04
N GLN A 335 1.84 -16.00 -12.91
CA GLN A 335 2.36 -16.54 -11.67
C GLN A 335 1.26 -17.17 -10.82
N HIS A 336 0.03 -16.64 -10.84
CA HIS A 336 -1.08 -17.17 -10.06
C HIS A 336 -1.56 -18.52 -10.58
N TYR A 337 -1.91 -18.55 -11.87
CA TYR A 337 -2.31 -19.74 -12.61
C TYR A 337 -1.38 -19.91 -13.82
N PRO A 338 -0.20 -20.54 -13.63
CA PRO A 338 0.76 -20.73 -14.70
C PRO A 338 0.15 -21.41 -15.91
N CYS A 339 0.40 -20.83 -17.09
CA CYS A 339 -0.03 -21.34 -18.38
C CYS A 339 1.11 -21.15 -19.39
N ASP A 340 1.45 -22.24 -20.12
CA ASP A 340 2.58 -22.24 -21.05
C ASP A 340 2.40 -21.26 -22.22
N ASN A 341 1.14 -20.97 -22.58
CA ASN A 341 0.81 -20.11 -23.72
C ASN A 341 -0.06 -18.95 -23.26
N MET A 342 0.57 -17.82 -22.99
CA MET A 342 -0.13 -16.62 -22.47
C MET A 342 0.31 -15.36 -23.22
N GLU A 343 -0.68 -14.52 -23.55
CA GLU A 343 -0.48 -13.15 -24.00
C GLU A 343 -1.13 -12.19 -23.02
N CYS A 344 -0.38 -11.21 -22.52
CA CYS A 344 -0.90 -10.13 -21.68
C CYS A 344 -0.50 -8.78 -22.27
N ASP A 345 -1.48 -7.89 -22.38
CA ASP A 345 -1.30 -6.49 -22.78
C ASP A 345 -1.91 -5.56 -21.73
N ALA A 346 -1.18 -4.54 -21.31
CA ALA A 346 -1.60 -3.63 -20.25
C ALA A 346 -1.34 -2.17 -20.64
N TRP A 347 -2.38 -1.36 -20.59
CA TRP A 347 -2.32 0.07 -20.89
C TRP A 347 -2.60 0.88 -19.61
N THR A 348 -1.70 1.83 -19.32
CA THR A 348 -1.88 2.87 -18.32
C THR A 348 -2.26 4.14 -19.04
N VAL A 349 -3.45 4.69 -18.78
CA VAL A 349 -4.03 5.73 -19.62
C VAL A 349 -4.46 6.94 -18.79
N PHE A 350 -4.04 8.12 -19.20
CA PHE A 350 -4.47 9.38 -18.60
C PHE A 350 -5.93 9.69 -18.90
N THR A 351 -6.64 10.21 -17.89
CA THR A 351 -8.00 10.73 -18.00
C THR A 351 -8.18 11.96 -17.09
N ASN A 352 -9.27 12.69 -17.25
CA ASN A 352 -9.57 13.87 -16.43
C ASN A 352 -10.19 13.50 -15.06
N ARG A 353 -9.71 12.42 -14.43
CA ARG A 353 -10.05 12.02 -13.05
C ARG A 353 -8.92 12.39 -12.08
N PRO A 354 -9.16 12.39 -10.75
CA PRO A 354 -8.09 12.46 -9.77
C PRO A 354 -7.01 11.41 -10.07
N ALA A 355 -5.74 11.77 -9.88
CA ALA A 355 -4.65 10.86 -10.21
C ALA A 355 -4.70 9.60 -9.33
N ALA A 356 -4.65 8.44 -9.94
CA ALA A 356 -4.54 7.19 -9.23
C ALA A 356 -3.09 6.92 -8.81
N GLY A 357 -2.91 6.26 -7.67
CA GLY A 357 -1.60 5.99 -7.07
C GLY A 357 -1.59 4.70 -6.26
N ALA A 358 -0.59 4.58 -5.40
CA ALA A 358 -0.45 3.41 -4.55
C ALA A 358 -1.61 3.28 -3.57
N MET A 359 -2.24 2.12 -3.51
CA MET A 359 -3.17 1.73 -2.46
C MET A 359 -2.94 0.25 -2.12
N ARG A 360 -3.09 -0.11 -0.84
CA ARG A 360 -2.86 -1.45 -0.26
C ARG A 360 -3.17 -2.57 -1.23
N GLY A 361 -2.15 -3.36 -1.62
CA GLY A 361 -2.23 -4.41 -2.63
C GLY A 361 -1.70 -4.04 -4.02
N TYR A 362 -1.54 -2.73 -4.37
CA TYR A 362 -0.80 -2.22 -5.52
C TYR A 362 -1.12 -2.93 -6.85
N GLY A 363 -2.42 -2.95 -7.24
CA GLY A 363 -2.91 -3.60 -8.46
C GLY A 363 -3.39 -5.05 -8.27
N MET A 364 -2.93 -5.73 -7.23
CA MET A 364 -3.32 -7.12 -6.96
C MET A 364 -4.81 -7.31 -6.62
N PRO A 365 -5.48 -6.43 -5.80
CA PRO A 365 -6.91 -6.58 -5.56
C PRO A 365 -7.74 -6.54 -6.84
N GLN A 366 -7.39 -5.65 -7.78
CA GLN A 366 -8.06 -5.53 -9.06
C GLN A 366 -7.84 -6.78 -9.93
N ALA A 367 -6.58 -7.20 -10.07
CA ALA A 367 -6.22 -8.40 -10.84
C ALA A 367 -6.84 -9.67 -10.23
N SER A 368 -6.82 -9.80 -8.90
CA SER A 368 -7.44 -10.95 -8.21
C SER A 368 -8.94 -11.01 -8.43
N PHE A 369 -9.65 -9.86 -8.43
CA PHE A 369 -11.08 -9.86 -8.74
C PHE A 369 -11.35 -10.43 -10.14
N ALA A 370 -10.64 -9.93 -11.15
CA ALA A 370 -10.84 -10.36 -12.52
C ALA A 370 -10.43 -11.84 -12.74
N ASP A 371 -9.24 -12.21 -12.25
CA ASP A 371 -8.67 -13.56 -12.43
C ASP A 371 -9.51 -14.63 -11.72
N GLU A 372 -9.82 -14.43 -10.44
CA GLU A 372 -10.57 -15.37 -9.62
C GLU A 372 -12.05 -15.49 -10.04
N SER A 373 -12.62 -14.42 -10.62
CA SER A 373 -13.95 -14.46 -11.25
C SER A 373 -13.94 -15.31 -12.52
N ASN A 374 -12.96 -15.11 -13.40
CA ASN A 374 -12.79 -15.90 -14.62
C ASN A 374 -12.51 -17.39 -14.29
N VAL A 375 -11.71 -17.66 -13.25
CA VAL A 375 -11.38 -19.01 -12.78
C VAL A 375 -12.64 -19.75 -12.30
N ASP A 376 -13.57 -19.11 -11.59
CA ASP A 376 -14.84 -19.73 -11.19
C ASP A 376 -15.72 -20.07 -12.41
N GLU A 377 -15.75 -19.19 -13.40
CA GLU A 377 -16.46 -19.42 -14.66
C GLU A 377 -15.81 -20.53 -15.48
N CYS A 378 -14.47 -20.61 -15.48
CA CYS A 378 -13.72 -21.72 -16.07
C CYS A 378 -14.07 -23.08 -15.41
N ALA A 379 -14.09 -23.12 -14.09
CA ALA A 379 -14.46 -24.31 -13.34
C ALA A 379 -15.87 -24.80 -13.71
N LYS A 380 -16.84 -23.87 -13.77
CA LYS A 380 -18.22 -24.19 -14.18
C LYS A 380 -18.28 -24.68 -15.62
N ALA A 381 -17.54 -24.07 -16.54
CA ALA A 381 -17.54 -24.44 -17.97
C ALA A 381 -17.05 -25.86 -18.22
N VAL A 382 -16.11 -26.35 -17.40
CA VAL A 382 -15.62 -27.76 -17.48
C VAL A 382 -16.33 -28.70 -16.51
N GLY A 383 -17.32 -28.21 -15.74
CA GLY A 383 -18.10 -29.02 -14.78
C GLY A 383 -17.30 -29.44 -13.54
N MET A 384 -16.25 -28.72 -13.17
CA MET A 384 -15.44 -28.99 -11.99
C MET A 384 -15.90 -28.16 -10.78
N ASP A 385 -15.62 -28.68 -9.59
CA ASP A 385 -15.71 -27.90 -8.36
C ASP A 385 -14.70 -26.77 -8.39
N PRO A 386 -15.09 -25.49 -8.05
CA PRO A 386 -14.18 -24.34 -8.10
C PRO A 386 -12.93 -24.49 -7.22
N LEU A 387 -13.03 -25.17 -6.06
CA LEU A 387 -11.89 -25.44 -5.20
C LEU A 387 -10.96 -26.50 -5.83
N ALA A 388 -11.53 -27.56 -6.42
CA ALA A 388 -10.76 -28.60 -7.11
C ALA A 388 -10.03 -28.04 -8.33
N PHE A 389 -10.68 -27.15 -9.09
CA PHE A 389 -10.09 -26.46 -10.23
C PHE A 389 -8.86 -25.61 -9.81
N ARG A 390 -8.97 -24.87 -8.70
CA ARG A 390 -7.84 -24.11 -8.13
C ARG A 390 -6.71 -25.03 -7.69
N MET A 391 -7.01 -26.07 -6.93
CA MET A 391 -5.98 -27.04 -6.48
C MET A 391 -5.22 -27.70 -7.63
N GLN A 392 -5.82 -27.79 -8.82
CA GLN A 392 -5.19 -28.35 -10.01
C GLN A 392 -4.29 -27.34 -10.73
N ASN A 393 -4.70 -26.07 -10.81
CA ASN A 393 -4.11 -25.07 -11.72
C ASN A 393 -3.24 -24.01 -11.04
N LEU A 394 -3.31 -23.87 -9.70
CA LEU A 394 -2.49 -22.89 -8.96
C LEU A 394 -1.00 -23.21 -9.08
N MET A 395 -0.19 -22.15 -8.95
CA MET A 395 1.29 -22.24 -8.90
C MET A 395 1.75 -23.41 -8.01
N PRO A 396 2.46 -24.41 -8.57
CA PRO A 396 2.88 -25.57 -7.80
C PRO A 396 4.12 -25.27 -6.95
N LYS A 397 4.37 -26.14 -5.95
CA LYS A 397 5.67 -26.19 -5.28
C LYS A 397 6.78 -26.43 -6.31
N GLY A 398 7.88 -25.70 -6.19
CA GLY A 398 9.02 -25.74 -7.11
C GLY A 398 8.86 -24.83 -8.34
N PHE A 399 7.76 -24.10 -8.47
CA PHE A 399 7.65 -23.07 -9.51
C PHE A 399 8.71 -21.98 -9.31
N GLU A 400 9.40 -21.65 -10.38
CA GLU A 400 10.36 -20.54 -10.44
C GLU A 400 9.87 -19.50 -11.45
N ASP A 401 9.78 -18.25 -11.02
CA ASP A 401 9.44 -17.14 -11.91
C ASP A 401 10.60 -16.80 -12.85
N GLY A 402 10.34 -16.74 -14.13
CA GLY A 402 11.35 -16.52 -15.17
C GLY A 402 12.00 -15.14 -15.14
N PHE A 403 11.42 -14.17 -14.44
CA PHE A 403 11.94 -12.80 -14.35
C PHE A 403 12.69 -12.53 -13.03
N SER A 404 12.06 -12.81 -11.92
CA SER A 404 12.61 -12.52 -10.58
C SER A 404 13.43 -13.68 -9.99
N HIS A 405 13.34 -14.86 -10.61
CA HIS A 405 13.92 -16.11 -10.09
C HIS A 405 13.43 -16.48 -8.68
N ASN A 406 12.27 -15.96 -8.29
CA ASN A 406 11.61 -16.38 -7.06
C ASN A 406 11.15 -17.83 -7.18
N VAL A 407 11.33 -18.57 -6.11
CA VAL A 407 10.94 -19.98 -6.04
C VAL A 407 9.82 -20.16 -5.02
N ASN A 408 8.79 -20.91 -5.41
CA ASN A 408 7.79 -21.41 -4.47
C ASN A 408 8.32 -22.64 -3.73
N TYR A 409 8.85 -22.46 -2.53
CA TYR A 409 9.51 -23.52 -1.78
C TYR A 409 8.55 -24.53 -1.14
N GLU A 410 7.27 -24.14 -0.90
CA GLU A 410 6.31 -24.99 -0.17
C GLU A 410 4.95 -25.07 -0.89
N ASP A 411 4.15 -26.07 -0.55
CA ASP A 411 2.79 -26.23 -1.11
C ASP A 411 1.77 -25.37 -0.31
N SER A 412 2.08 -24.09 -0.17
CA SER A 412 1.35 -23.16 0.68
C SER A 412 -0.09 -22.94 0.25
N PHE A 413 -0.37 -22.88 -1.06
CA PHE A 413 -1.75 -22.75 -1.56
C PHE A 413 -2.63 -23.90 -1.11
N ARG A 414 -2.17 -25.15 -1.30
CA ARG A 414 -2.91 -26.33 -0.88
C ARG A 414 -3.17 -26.33 0.62
N GLN A 415 -2.15 -26.03 1.41
CA GLN A 415 -2.25 -25.98 2.88
C GLN A 415 -3.27 -24.92 3.32
N CYS A 416 -3.23 -23.70 2.76
CA CYS A 416 -4.19 -22.64 3.06
C CYS A 416 -5.63 -23.05 2.67
N LEU A 417 -5.81 -23.63 1.48
CA LEU A 417 -7.11 -24.07 1.00
C LEU A 417 -7.70 -25.19 1.87
N GLU A 418 -6.87 -26.13 2.32
CA GLU A 418 -7.31 -27.23 3.21
C GLU A 418 -7.74 -26.71 4.60
N VAL A 419 -7.00 -25.74 5.16
CA VAL A 419 -7.36 -25.10 6.44
C VAL A 419 -8.69 -24.36 6.29
N GLY A 420 -8.83 -23.51 5.27
CA GLY A 420 -10.04 -22.74 5.04
C GLY A 420 -11.25 -23.61 4.73
N LYS A 421 -11.08 -24.63 3.86
CA LYS A 421 -12.10 -25.63 3.53
C LYS A 421 -12.67 -26.30 4.78
N LYS A 422 -11.78 -26.75 5.67
CA LYS A 422 -12.14 -27.41 6.92
C LYS A 422 -12.86 -26.48 7.88
N TYR A 423 -12.35 -25.24 8.05
CA TYR A 423 -12.91 -24.27 8.98
C TYR A 423 -14.35 -23.91 8.61
N ILE A 424 -14.58 -23.57 7.33
CA ILE A 424 -15.90 -23.10 6.87
C ILE A 424 -16.89 -24.21 6.59
N ASP A 425 -16.46 -25.49 6.71
CA ASP A 425 -17.26 -26.69 6.38
C ASP A 425 -17.79 -26.68 4.93
N TYR A 426 -16.84 -26.43 4.00
CA TYR A 426 -17.12 -26.14 2.60
C TYR A 426 -18.01 -27.18 1.92
N ASP A 427 -17.67 -28.49 2.03
CA ASP A 427 -18.34 -29.54 1.30
C ASP A 427 -19.82 -29.70 1.75
N ARG A 428 -20.08 -29.64 3.07
CA ARG A 428 -21.44 -29.72 3.62
C ARG A 428 -22.27 -28.51 3.22
N LYS A 429 -21.79 -27.28 3.47
CA LYS A 429 -22.51 -26.05 3.13
C LYS A 429 -22.82 -25.99 1.63
N LYS A 430 -21.87 -26.32 0.76
CA LYS A 430 -22.08 -26.34 -0.68
C LYS A 430 -23.17 -27.30 -1.09
N ALA A 431 -23.18 -28.53 -0.52
CA ALA A 431 -24.21 -29.54 -0.81
C ALA A 431 -25.60 -29.16 -0.27
N GLU A 432 -25.66 -28.41 0.82
CA GLU A 432 -26.91 -27.89 1.39
C GLU A 432 -27.44 -26.72 0.52
N PHE A 433 -26.63 -25.72 0.22
CA PHE A 433 -27.01 -24.54 -0.55
C PHE A 433 -27.43 -24.88 -2.00
N ALA A 434 -26.82 -25.89 -2.61
CA ALA A 434 -27.20 -26.36 -3.95
C ALA A 434 -28.66 -26.82 -4.06
N LYS A 435 -29.36 -27.03 -2.94
CA LYS A 435 -30.77 -27.46 -2.90
C LYS A 435 -31.74 -26.29 -2.85
N GLU A 436 -31.24 -25.10 -2.62
CA GLU A 436 -32.05 -23.88 -2.45
C GLU A 436 -32.51 -23.34 -3.81
N THR A 437 -33.82 -23.16 -3.95
CA THR A 437 -34.44 -22.64 -5.19
C THR A 437 -35.37 -21.46 -4.92
N GLY A 438 -35.44 -20.99 -3.66
CA GLY A 438 -36.29 -19.89 -3.22
C GLY A 438 -35.79 -18.52 -3.63
N PRO A 439 -36.48 -17.45 -3.21
CA PRO A 439 -36.05 -16.08 -3.44
C PRO A 439 -34.84 -15.66 -2.59
N ILE A 440 -34.64 -16.31 -1.44
CA ILE A 440 -33.45 -16.17 -0.61
C ILE A 440 -32.59 -17.40 -0.80
N ARG A 441 -31.31 -17.21 -1.10
CA ARG A 441 -30.37 -18.30 -1.36
C ARG A 441 -29.05 -18.04 -0.67
N HIS A 442 -28.42 -19.10 -0.20
CA HIS A 442 -27.07 -19.05 0.33
C HIS A 442 -26.06 -19.52 -0.72
N GLY A 443 -24.86 -18.99 -0.62
CA GLY A 443 -23.75 -19.40 -1.47
C GLY A 443 -22.44 -19.37 -0.73
N ILE A 444 -21.51 -20.23 -1.17
CA ILE A 444 -20.15 -20.30 -0.68
C ILE A 444 -19.17 -20.09 -1.81
N GLY A 445 -18.23 -19.17 -1.63
CA GLY A 445 -17.20 -18.81 -2.61
C GLY A 445 -15.81 -18.96 -2.03
N VAL A 446 -14.85 -19.17 -2.91
CA VAL A 446 -13.42 -19.22 -2.60
C VAL A 446 -12.66 -18.38 -3.61
N ALA A 447 -11.63 -17.68 -3.13
CA ALA A 447 -10.63 -17.03 -3.96
C ALA A 447 -9.25 -17.14 -3.31
N THR A 448 -8.22 -17.19 -4.13
CA THR A 448 -6.83 -17.30 -3.69
C THR A 448 -6.07 -16.00 -3.96
N PHE A 449 -4.93 -15.85 -3.34
CA PHE A 449 -3.99 -14.78 -3.64
C PHE A 449 -2.55 -15.24 -3.43
N TRP A 450 -1.64 -14.64 -4.18
CA TRP A 450 -0.23 -14.62 -3.90
C TRP A 450 0.27 -13.19 -3.91
N TYR A 451 1.44 -12.93 -3.32
CA TYR A 451 1.99 -11.59 -3.27
C TYR A 451 3.52 -11.63 -3.19
N ASN A 452 4.20 -10.85 -4.05
CA ASN A 452 5.64 -10.63 -3.96
C ASN A 452 5.97 -9.75 -2.76
N THR A 453 6.89 -10.20 -1.91
CA THR A 453 7.44 -9.41 -0.82
C THR A 453 8.50 -8.46 -1.36
N ALA A 454 8.34 -7.14 -1.14
CA ALA A 454 9.24 -6.13 -1.69
C ALA A 454 9.15 -5.98 -3.23
N VAL A 455 10.08 -5.24 -3.84
CA VAL A 455 10.05 -4.89 -5.28
C VAL A 455 11.31 -5.34 -6.06
N TYR A 456 12.20 -6.08 -5.41
CA TYR A 456 13.36 -6.68 -6.12
C TYR A 456 12.87 -7.68 -7.19
N PRO A 457 13.49 -7.76 -8.39
CA PRO A 457 14.65 -7.02 -8.89
C PRO A 457 14.33 -5.70 -9.62
N ILE A 458 13.06 -5.28 -9.66
CA ILE A 458 12.59 -4.13 -10.45
C ILE A 458 13.22 -2.82 -9.96
N SER A 459 13.39 -2.69 -8.64
CA SER A 459 13.92 -1.48 -8.00
C SER A 459 14.87 -1.82 -6.86
N LEU A 460 15.59 -0.79 -6.38
CA LEU A 460 16.44 -0.90 -5.19
C LEU A 460 15.62 -1.33 -3.98
N GLU A 461 16.11 -2.34 -3.27
CA GLU A 461 15.54 -2.80 -2.01
C GLU A 461 16.60 -2.87 -0.91
N THR A 462 16.62 -1.83 -0.08
CA THR A 462 17.62 -1.67 0.99
C THR A 462 16.96 -1.18 2.27
N SER A 463 17.60 -1.50 3.40
CA SER A 463 17.24 -1.00 4.73
C SER A 463 18.49 -0.76 5.55
N SER A 464 18.49 0.30 6.36
CA SER A 464 19.59 0.63 7.25
C SER A 464 19.13 0.74 8.69
N ASN A 465 19.99 0.30 9.61
CA ASN A 465 19.74 0.36 11.04
C ASN A 465 20.98 0.84 11.79
N ARG A 466 20.73 1.62 12.85
CA ARG A 466 21.74 1.97 13.86
C ARG A 466 21.24 1.53 15.22
N MET A 467 22.12 0.87 16.00
CA MET A 467 21.83 0.42 17.36
C MET A 467 22.89 0.92 18.33
N LEU A 468 22.45 1.33 19.52
CA LEU A 468 23.28 1.88 20.58
C LEU A 468 23.00 1.12 21.87
N LEU A 469 24.04 0.68 22.56
CA LEU A 469 23.90 0.14 23.91
C LEU A 469 23.82 1.29 24.92
N ASN A 470 22.71 1.36 25.66
CA ASN A 470 22.50 2.35 26.71
C ASN A 470 23.12 1.93 28.04
N LEU A 471 23.31 2.90 28.95
CA LEU A 471 23.97 2.68 30.25
C LEU A 471 23.19 1.74 31.18
N ASP A 472 21.89 1.60 31.00
CA ASP A 472 21.04 0.67 31.72
C ASP A 472 20.99 -0.75 31.13
N GLY A 473 21.76 -0.99 30.05
CA GLY A 473 21.80 -2.26 29.33
C GLY A 473 20.67 -2.44 28.30
N SER A 474 19.83 -1.43 28.09
CA SER A 474 18.86 -1.38 26.99
C SER A 474 19.53 -1.02 25.67
N VAL A 475 18.79 -1.16 24.55
CA VAL A 475 19.27 -0.80 23.22
C VAL A 475 18.35 0.25 22.61
N THR A 476 18.91 1.37 22.16
CA THR A 476 18.21 2.32 21.30
C THR A 476 18.43 1.91 19.85
N MET A 477 17.33 1.80 19.09
CA MET A 477 17.35 1.42 17.68
C MET A 477 16.77 2.55 16.82
N GLN A 478 17.52 2.97 15.80
CA GLN A 478 17.10 3.84 14.73
C GLN A 478 16.98 3.03 13.45
N CYS A 479 15.76 2.96 12.88
CA CYS A 479 15.48 2.23 11.65
C CYS A 479 15.07 3.19 10.53
N GLY A 480 15.55 2.97 9.33
CA GLY A 480 15.14 3.73 8.14
C GLY A 480 13.72 3.41 7.66
N GLU A 481 13.11 2.33 8.15
CA GLU A 481 11.76 1.90 7.81
C GLU A 481 10.70 2.53 8.71
N THR A 482 9.49 2.76 8.19
CA THR A 482 8.47 3.63 8.78
C THR A 482 7.36 2.88 9.52
N GLU A 483 7.11 3.22 10.79
CA GLU A 483 5.84 2.90 11.47
C GLU A 483 4.74 3.82 10.95
N ILE A 484 3.62 3.25 10.50
CA ILE A 484 2.45 3.97 9.98
C ILE A 484 1.13 3.54 10.65
N GLY A 485 1.23 2.83 11.78
CA GLY A 485 0.12 2.27 12.53
C GLY A 485 0.07 0.75 12.52
N GLN A 486 0.84 0.07 11.65
CA GLN A 486 0.83 -1.39 11.47
C GLN A 486 1.51 -2.18 12.59
N GLY A 487 2.32 -1.54 13.44
CA GLY A 487 3.02 -2.21 14.56
C GLY A 487 4.45 -2.62 14.24
N ALA A 488 5.09 -2.02 13.25
CA ALA A 488 6.46 -2.33 12.85
C ALA A 488 7.46 -2.14 14.00
N ASP A 489 7.35 -1.06 14.78
CA ASP A 489 8.26 -0.78 15.90
C ASP A 489 8.27 -1.92 16.93
N THR A 490 7.11 -2.54 17.20
CA THR A 490 7.03 -3.70 18.11
C THR A 490 7.71 -4.92 17.53
N ALA A 491 7.45 -5.21 16.23
CA ALA A 491 8.12 -6.32 15.55
C ALA A 491 9.64 -6.13 15.51
N TYR A 492 10.12 -4.92 15.28
CA TYR A 492 11.55 -4.58 15.29
C TYR A 492 12.17 -4.71 16.70
N ALA A 493 11.43 -4.32 17.74
CA ALA A 493 11.87 -4.52 19.11
C ALA A 493 12.03 -6.01 19.46
N GLN A 494 11.06 -6.86 19.05
CA GLN A 494 11.14 -8.31 19.25
C GLN A 494 12.33 -8.92 18.49
N MET A 495 12.51 -8.60 17.21
CA MET A 495 13.65 -9.07 16.39
C MET A 495 15.00 -8.64 16.99
N THR A 496 15.12 -7.38 17.41
CA THR A 496 16.35 -6.82 17.99
C THR A 496 16.69 -7.49 19.32
N SER A 497 15.67 -7.68 20.19
CA SER A 497 15.83 -8.37 21.47
C SER A 497 16.40 -9.78 21.30
N ASP A 498 15.88 -10.53 20.31
CA ASP A 498 16.34 -11.89 20.02
C ASP A 498 17.78 -11.92 19.50
N VAL A 499 18.11 -11.04 18.54
CA VAL A 499 19.46 -11.03 17.93
C VAL A 499 20.53 -10.63 18.92
N VAL A 500 20.26 -9.61 19.74
CA VAL A 500 21.23 -9.11 20.73
C VAL A 500 21.26 -10.03 21.96
N GLY A 501 20.14 -10.68 22.33
CA GLY A 501 20.04 -11.53 23.51
C GLY A 501 19.54 -10.80 24.75
N LEU A 502 18.63 -9.79 24.57
CA LEU A 502 18.12 -8.96 25.69
C LEU A 502 17.09 -9.69 26.56
N GLY A 503 16.36 -10.67 25.99
CA GLY A 503 15.34 -11.48 26.66
C GLY A 503 14.06 -10.74 27.04
N ASP A 504 13.93 -9.48 26.65
CA ASP A 504 12.75 -8.64 26.82
C ASP A 504 12.73 -7.55 25.75
N TYR A 505 11.73 -7.58 24.86
CA TYR A 505 11.60 -6.61 23.77
C TYR A 505 11.42 -5.15 24.27
N ARG A 506 10.92 -4.95 25.51
CA ARG A 506 10.76 -3.63 26.13
C ARG A 506 12.08 -2.94 26.46
N LYS A 507 13.19 -3.69 26.46
CA LYS A 507 14.55 -3.14 26.53
C LYS A 507 15.06 -2.57 25.21
N VAL A 508 14.24 -2.60 24.15
CA VAL A 508 14.56 -1.99 22.87
C VAL A 508 13.75 -0.72 22.68
N HIS A 509 14.41 0.42 22.64
CA HIS A 509 13.77 1.72 22.39
C HIS A 509 13.86 2.05 20.90
N VAL A 510 12.80 1.71 20.15
CA VAL A 510 12.71 2.04 18.73
C VAL A 510 12.36 3.51 18.56
N VAL A 511 13.19 4.25 17.82
CA VAL A 511 12.95 5.66 17.51
C VAL A 511 11.99 5.75 16.33
N SER A 512 10.69 5.89 16.62
CA SER A 512 9.62 5.91 15.64
C SER A 512 9.51 7.24 14.86
N CYS A 513 9.98 8.34 15.46
CA CYS A 513 10.05 9.65 14.79
C CYS A 513 11.33 9.71 13.95
N GLN A 514 11.19 9.52 12.64
CA GLN A 514 12.31 9.53 11.71
C GLN A 514 12.67 10.96 11.29
N ASP A 515 13.95 11.23 11.22
CA ASP A 515 14.54 12.49 10.82
C ASP A 515 15.66 12.23 9.80
N THR A 516 15.52 12.74 8.62
CA THR A 516 16.44 12.47 7.50
C THR A 516 17.88 12.94 7.73
N ASP A 517 18.12 13.76 8.73
CA ASP A 517 19.47 14.17 9.12
C ASP A 517 20.13 13.21 10.13
N ILE A 518 19.33 12.41 10.85
CA ILE A 518 19.79 11.58 11.97
C ILE A 518 19.55 10.10 11.74
N THR A 519 18.37 9.76 11.23
CA THR A 519 17.97 8.37 11.02
C THR A 519 18.69 7.77 9.80
N PRO A 520 19.23 6.54 9.88
CA PRO A 520 19.80 5.86 8.73
C PRO A 520 18.83 5.77 7.57
N THR A 521 19.35 5.79 6.35
CA THR A 521 18.52 5.81 5.15
C THR A 521 17.66 4.54 5.02
N GLY A 522 16.37 4.73 4.76
CA GLY A 522 15.42 3.69 4.42
C GLY A 522 14.44 4.15 3.35
N LEU A 523 13.79 3.21 2.71
CA LEU A 523 12.88 3.50 1.60
C LEU A 523 11.43 3.70 2.07
N GLY A 524 11.12 3.34 3.33
CA GLY A 524 9.81 3.56 3.92
C GLY A 524 8.87 2.35 3.91
N ALA A 525 7.56 2.60 4.14
CA ALA A 525 6.54 1.58 4.29
C ALA A 525 5.74 1.40 3.00
N TYR A 526 6.04 0.36 2.23
CA TYR A 526 5.32 -0.06 1.01
C TYR A 526 5.65 -1.52 0.66
N ALA A 527 4.96 -2.11 -0.32
CA ALA A 527 5.20 -3.44 -0.88
C ALA A 527 5.37 -4.56 0.17
N SER A 528 4.76 -4.39 1.34
CA SER A 528 4.83 -5.32 2.49
C SER A 528 6.25 -5.80 2.83
N ARG A 529 7.24 -4.93 2.60
CA ARG A 529 8.68 -5.22 2.61
C ARG A 529 9.30 -5.24 4.01
N GLN A 530 8.69 -4.61 4.98
CA GLN A 530 9.37 -4.17 6.20
C GLN A 530 9.92 -5.33 7.03
N THR A 531 9.14 -6.34 7.40
CA THR A 531 9.65 -7.46 8.21
C THR A 531 10.68 -8.29 7.48
N TYR A 532 10.60 -8.37 6.15
CA TYR A 532 11.55 -9.11 5.32
C TYR A 532 12.86 -8.31 5.14
N VAL A 533 12.79 -7.10 4.60
CA VAL A 533 13.98 -6.29 4.26
C VAL A 533 14.65 -5.72 5.51
N ALA A 534 13.87 -5.11 6.43
CA ALA A 534 14.43 -4.62 7.68
C ALA A 534 14.94 -5.76 8.58
N GLY A 535 14.32 -6.94 8.52
CA GLY A 535 14.77 -8.12 9.23
C GLY A 535 16.26 -8.45 8.98
N PHE A 536 16.69 -8.34 7.73
CA PHE A 536 18.11 -8.54 7.38
C PHE A 536 19.03 -7.48 7.99
N SER A 537 18.68 -6.20 7.88
CA SER A 537 19.50 -5.12 8.44
C SER A 537 19.49 -5.15 9.97
N ILE A 538 18.37 -5.50 10.62
CA ILE A 538 18.27 -5.69 12.07
C ILE A 538 19.18 -6.83 12.51
N ARG A 539 19.12 -7.97 11.82
CA ARG A 539 19.99 -9.12 12.14
C ARG A 539 21.46 -8.77 11.99
N GLN A 540 21.84 -8.13 10.89
CA GLN A 540 23.23 -7.74 10.63
C GLN A 540 23.73 -6.73 11.67
N THR A 541 22.99 -5.64 11.90
CA THR A 541 23.38 -4.60 12.88
C THR A 541 23.40 -5.15 14.31
N GLY A 542 22.41 -5.97 14.67
CA GLY A 542 22.34 -6.59 15.99
C GLY A 542 23.49 -7.55 16.27
N LEU A 543 23.89 -8.37 15.29
CA LEU A 543 25.05 -9.23 15.40
C LEU A 543 26.36 -8.41 15.53
N MET A 544 26.52 -7.33 14.75
CA MET A 544 27.67 -6.42 14.89
C MET A 544 27.73 -5.75 16.27
N LEU A 545 26.56 -5.34 16.81
CA LEU A 545 26.47 -4.78 18.15
C LEU A 545 26.86 -5.82 19.20
N LYS A 546 26.31 -7.02 19.09
CA LYS A 546 26.61 -8.16 19.98
C LYS A 546 28.10 -8.50 19.98
N GLU A 547 28.73 -8.57 18.81
CA GLU A 547 30.17 -8.79 18.67
C GLU A 547 30.99 -7.73 19.42
N LYS A 548 30.69 -6.43 19.20
CA LYS A 548 31.39 -5.33 19.90
C LYS A 548 31.21 -5.38 21.42
N ILE A 549 30.02 -5.77 21.89
CA ILE A 549 29.75 -5.96 23.31
C ILE A 549 30.62 -7.11 23.88
N LEU A 550 30.63 -8.26 23.20
CA LEU A 550 31.42 -9.43 23.64
C LEU A 550 32.92 -9.18 23.56
N ASP A 551 33.41 -8.45 22.56
CA ASP A 551 34.79 -8.01 22.46
C ASP A 551 35.23 -7.16 23.67
N TYR A 552 34.35 -6.24 24.09
CA TYR A 552 34.63 -5.43 25.27
C TYR A 552 34.52 -6.25 26.57
N ALA A 553 33.54 -7.17 26.66
CA ALA A 553 33.41 -8.10 27.77
C ALA A 553 34.66 -9.00 27.92
N ALA A 554 35.24 -9.42 26.80
CA ALA A 554 36.49 -10.25 26.82
C ALA A 554 37.65 -9.53 27.51
N LYS A 555 37.81 -8.22 27.32
CA LYS A 555 38.82 -7.41 28.02
C LYS A 555 38.57 -7.35 29.52
N LEU A 556 37.34 -7.16 29.95
CA LEU A 556 36.98 -7.04 31.37
C LEU A 556 37.07 -8.38 32.10
N THR A 557 36.55 -9.43 31.46
CA THR A 557 36.43 -10.75 32.10
C THR A 557 37.65 -11.67 31.91
N ARG A 558 38.53 -11.30 30.97
CA ARG A 558 39.66 -12.15 30.52
C ARG A 558 39.19 -13.51 29.96
N GLN A 559 37.95 -13.58 29.45
CA GLN A 559 37.42 -14.74 28.74
C GLN A 559 37.60 -14.54 27.22
N ALA A 560 37.72 -15.63 26.47
CA ALA A 560 37.68 -15.56 25.02
C ALA A 560 36.24 -15.28 24.54
N VAL A 561 36.07 -14.48 23.50
CA VAL A 561 34.77 -14.10 22.95
C VAL A 561 33.87 -15.31 22.68
N TYR A 562 34.40 -16.37 22.05
CA TYR A 562 33.66 -17.59 21.72
C TYR A 562 33.19 -18.40 22.95
N ASN A 563 33.69 -18.09 24.14
CA ASN A 563 33.27 -18.69 25.41
C ASN A 563 32.14 -17.91 26.09
N MET A 564 31.68 -16.84 25.49
CA MET A 564 30.65 -15.97 26.06
C MET A 564 29.49 -15.80 25.10
N ASP A 565 28.31 -15.51 25.65
CA ASP A 565 27.15 -15.08 24.91
C ASP A 565 26.37 -14.04 25.74
N ILE A 566 25.36 -13.40 25.11
CA ILE A 566 24.41 -12.52 25.77
C ILE A 566 23.11 -13.28 25.93
N VAL A 567 22.67 -13.46 27.17
CA VAL A 567 21.42 -14.14 27.51
C VAL A 567 20.65 -13.32 28.54
N ASP A 568 19.41 -13.00 28.23
CA ASP A 568 18.50 -12.22 29.08
C ASP A 568 19.15 -10.90 29.60
N GLY A 569 19.94 -10.25 28.73
CA GLY A 569 20.63 -8.98 29.05
C GLY A 569 21.87 -9.14 29.95
N ASN A 570 22.39 -10.33 30.04
CA ASN A 570 23.62 -10.60 30.80
C ASN A 570 24.69 -11.27 29.92
N ILE A 571 25.96 -10.95 30.17
CA ILE A 571 27.09 -11.68 29.61
C ILE A 571 27.21 -12.98 30.38
N VAL A 572 27.08 -14.10 29.70
CA VAL A 572 27.17 -15.45 30.29
C VAL A 572 28.33 -16.24 29.70
N ARG A 573 28.92 -17.14 30.50
CA ARG A 573 29.90 -18.07 30.01
C ARG A 573 29.20 -19.31 29.44
N ASN A 574 29.54 -19.67 28.19
CA ASN A 574 28.87 -20.75 27.45
C ASN A 574 29.04 -22.15 28.07
N THR A 575 30.15 -22.37 28.82
CA THR A 575 30.47 -23.71 29.36
C THR A 575 29.60 -24.12 30.54
N ASP A 576 29.14 -23.17 31.36
CA ASP A 576 28.41 -23.45 32.61
C ASP A 576 27.18 -22.51 32.84
N GLY A 577 26.93 -21.58 31.91
CA GLY A 577 25.82 -20.61 32.03
C GLY A 577 26.05 -19.56 33.12
N LYS A 578 27.26 -19.45 33.68
CA LYS A 578 27.57 -18.48 34.74
C LYS A 578 27.47 -17.05 34.21
N VAL A 579 26.65 -16.23 34.87
CA VAL A 579 26.62 -14.79 34.64
C VAL A 579 27.94 -14.17 35.05
N LEU A 580 28.58 -13.48 34.14
CA LEU A 580 29.86 -12.78 34.36
C LEU A 580 29.64 -11.31 34.73
N MET A 581 28.70 -10.65 34.06
CA MET A 581 28.25 -9.28 34.35
C MET A 581 26.95 -8.99 33.60
N SER A 582 26.23 -7.97 33.98
CA SER A 582 25.07 -7.43 33.24
C SER A 582 25.53 -6.53 32.09
N LEU A 583 24.65 -6.31 31.11
CA LEU A 583 24.90 -5.31 30.05
C LEU A 583 24.98 -3.89 30.60
N SER A 584 24.29 -3.57 31.69
CA SER A 584 24.40 -2.28 32.36
C SER A 584 25.80 -2.07 32.96
N GLU A 585 26.30 -3.05 33.70
CA GLU A 585 27.66 -2.97 34.24
C GLU A 585 28.70 -2.81 33.12
N LEU A 586 28.58 -3.57 32.04
CA LEU A 586 29.45 -3.47 30.87
C LEU A 586 29.40 -2.09 30.24
N ALA A 587 28.18 -1.55 30.01
CA ALA A 587 27.96 -0.24 29.39
C ALA A 587 28.54 0.89 30.26
N MET A 588 28.38 0.81 31.59
CA MET A 588 28.96 1.76 32.52
C MET A 588 30.50 1.71 32.48
N HIS A 589 31.10 0.52 32.47
CA HIS A 589 32.56 0.37 32.30
C HIS A 589 32.99 0.96 30.94
N ALA A 590 32.33 0.62 29.86
CA ALA A 590 32.69 1.10 28.52
C ALA A 590 32.64 2.65 28.42
N GLN A 591 31.67 3.30 29.03
CA GLN A 591 31.51 4.74 28.97
C GLN A 591 32.47 5.50 29.88
N TYR A 592 32.74 4.99 31.07
CA TYR A 592 33.44 5.71 32.12
C TYR A 592 34.84 5.17 32.46
N ASP A 593 35.41 4.24 31.67
CA ASP A 593 36.78 3.81 31.80
C ASP A 593 37.71 4.97 31.37
N PRO A 594 38.54 5.52 32.30
CA PRO A 594 39.43 6.65 31.98
C PRO A 594 40.49 6.30 30.91
N ALA A 595 40.80 5.01 30.75
CA ALA A 595 41.84 4.54 29.82
C ALA A 595 41.27 4.18 28.43
N ASP A 596 39.99 3.79 28.35
CA ASP A 596 39.41 3.25 27.11
C ASP A 596 37.90 3.60 27.02
N SER A 597 37.55 4.88 27.25
CA SER A 597 36.14 5.32 27.14
C SER A 597 35.61 5.18 25.73
N ARG A 598 34.47 4.53 25.60
CA ARG A 598 33.78 4.34 24.32
C ARG A 598 32.28 4.17 24.46
N HIS A 599 31.54 4.62 23.43
CA HIS A 599 30.14 4.32 23.27
C HIS A 599 29.98 3.14 22.31
N ILE A 600 29.35 2.04 22.75
CA ILE A 600 29.21 0.83 21.94
C ILE A 600 28.02 0.98 21.01
N THR A 601 28.31 1.10 19.71
CA THR A 601 27.32 1.32 18.66
C THR A 601 27.61 0.46 17.43
N ALA A 602 26.56 0.12 16.68
CA ALA A 602 26.68 -0.52 15.37
C ALA A 602 25.72 0.12 14.38
N GLU A 603 26.12 0.19 13.12
CA GLU A 603 25.30 0.65 12.01
C GLU A 603 25.61 -0.18 10.77
N SER A 604 24.57 -0.57 10.06
CA SER A 604 24.73 -1.26 8.78
C SER A 604 23.58 -0.99 7.82
N THR A 605 23.85 -1.18 6.53
CA THR A 605 22.87 -1.19 5.44
C THR A 605 22.89 -2.57 4.81
N TYR A 606 21.70 -3.13 4.58
CA TYR A 606 21.54 -4.38 3.86
C TYR A 606 20.69 -4.19 2.61
N THR A 607 21.16 -4.70 1.48
CA THR A 607 20.43 -4.73 0.21
C THR A 607 20.07 -6.17 -0.10
N ILE A 608 18.77 -6.47 -0.22
CA ILE A 608 18.29 -7.81 -0.58
C ILE A 608 18.61 -8.14 -2.04
N ARG A 609 18.74 -9.42 -2.33
CA ARG A 609 18.97 -9.97 -3.68
C ARG A 609 18.01 -11.08 -4.04
N ASN A 610 17.01 -11.29 -3.22
CA ASN A 610 15.95 -12.26 -3.39
C ASN A 610 14.61 -11.59 -3.08
N ASN A 611 13.54 -12.25 -3.52
CA ASN A 611 12.19 -11.91 -3.16
C ASN A 611 11.52 -13.17 -2.59
N ALA A 612 10.33 -13.06 -2.02
CA ALA A 612 9.60 -14.18 -1.44
C ALA A 612 8.12 -14.12 -1.84
N TYR A 613 7.52 -15.29 -2.00
CA TYR A 613 6.09 -15.42 -2.22
C TYR A 613 5.33 -15.57 -0.90
N SER A 614 4.33 -14.73 -0.67
CA SER A 614 3.31 -14.91 0.34
C SER A 614 2.04 -15.43 -0.33
N PHE A 615 1.31 -16.33 0.33
CA PHE A 615 0.14 -17.02 -0.23
C PHE A 615 -1.03 -16.98 0.71
N GLY A 616 -2.23 -17.18 0.17
CA GLY A 616 -3.40 -17.37 0.99
C GLY A 616 -4.68 -17.56 0.18
N CYS A 617 -5.77 -17.65 0.91
CA CYS A 617 -7.10 -17.75 0.34
C CYS A 617 -8.14 -17.09 1.25
N THR A 618 -9.26 -16.71 0.66
CA THR A 618 -10.46 -16.27 1.40
C THR A 618 -11.62 -17.18 1.00
N PHE A 619 -12.36 -17.66 2.00
CA PHE A 619 -13.67 -18.26 1.81
C PHE A 619 -14.75 -17.33 2.35
N ALA A 620 -15.85 -17.21 1.65
CA ALA A 620 -16.99 -16.39 2.05
C ALA A 620 -18.30 -17.17 1.92
N VAL A 621 -19.20 -16.95 2.88
CA VAL A 621 -20.59 -17.42 2.83
C VAL A 621 -21.49 -16.21 2.79
N VAL A 622 -22.39 -16.18 1.83
CA VAL A 622 -23.35 -15.09 1.66
C VAL A 622 -24.79 -15.62 1.68
N GLU A 623 -25.71 -14.75 2.13
CA GLU A 623 -27.14 -14.86 1.87
C GLU A 623 -27.51 -13.81 0.82
N VAL A 624 -28.20 -14.21 -0.23
CA VAL A 624 -28.65 -13.35 -1.32
C VAL A 624 -30.18 -13.31 -1.32
N ASP A 625 -30.75 -12.15 -0.96
CA ASP A 625 -32.17 -11.84 -1.15
C ASP A 625 -32.36 -11.30 -2.57
N ILE A 626 -32.79 -12.17 -3.49
CA ILE A 626 -32.91 -11.85 -4.91
C ILE A 626 -33.92 -10.73 -5.16
N PRO A 627 -35.17 -10.75 -4.63
CA PRO A 627 -36.14 -9.68 -4.79
C PRO A 627 -35.69 -8.33 -4.25
N MET A 628 -34.93 -8.31 -3.16
CA MET A 628 -34.44 -7.08 -2.54
C MET A 628 -33.09 -6.65 -3.10
N CYS A 629 -32.48 -7.43 -3.98
CA CYS A 629 -31.11 -7.21 -4.50
C CYS A 629 -30.11 -6.95 -3.38
N LYS A 630 -30.21 -7.73 -2.30
CA LYS A 630 -29.38 -7.57 -1.11
C LYS A 630 -28.49 -8.77 -0.87
N VAL A 631 -27.22 -8.50 -0.60
CA VAL A 631 -26.25 -9.49 -0.13
C VAL A 631 -25.95 -9.25 1.33
N THR A 632 -26.00 -10.29 2.12
CA THR A 632 -25.55 -10.27 3.52
C THR A 632 -24.40 -11.26 3.66
N LEU A 633 -23.22 -10.77 4.02
CA LEU A 633 -22.05 -11.60 4.29
C LEU A 633 -22.24 -12.29 5.65
N GLN A 634 -22.34 -13.61 5.65
CA GLN A 634 -22.64 -14.42 6.83
C GLN A 634 -21.38 -14.90 7.55
N GLU A 635 -20.39 -15.35 6.79
CA GLU A 635 -19.11 -15.84 7.28
C GLU A 635 -18.00 -15.47 6.30
N ILE A 636 -16.82 -15.18 6.84
CA ILE A 636 -15.60 -14.98 6.04
C ILE A 636 -14.38 -15.44 6.82
N ILE A 637 -13.50 -16.17 6.16
CA ILE A 637 -12.20 -16.56 6.69
C ILE A 637 -11.11 -16.25 5.68
N ASN A 638 -10.02 -15.64 6.16
CA ASN A 638 -8.78 -15.51 5.41
C ASN A 638 -7.72 -16.42 6.02
N VAL A 639 -7.12 -17.26 5.20
CA VAL A 639 -5.99 -18.12 5.60
C VAL A 639 -4.76 -17.63 4.90
N HIS A 640 -3.69 -17.36 5.66
CA HIS A 640 -2.50 -16.67 5.16
C HIS A 640 -1.22 -17.42 5.51
N ASP A 641 -0.33 -17.61 4.54
CA ASP A 641 1.08 -17.96 4.72
C ASP A 641 1.96 -16.73 4.52
N CYS A 642 2.30 -16.05 5.61
CA CYS A 642 3.26 -14.97 5.64
C CYS A 642 4.62 -15.40 6.22
N GLY A 643 4.92 -16.68 6.15
CA GLY A 643 6.11 -17.25 6.77
C GLY A 643 5.98 -17.35 8.27
N LYS A 644 7.09 -17.16 8.98
CA LYS A 644 7.08 -17.16 10.45
C LYS A 644 6.45 -15.89 11.00
N LEU A 645 5.50 -16.05 11.91
CA LEU A 645 4.87 -14.93 12.60
C LEU A 645 5.85 -14.29 13.59
N VAL A 646 6.08 -12.99 13.49
CA VAL A 646 6.90 -12.22 14.45
C VAL A 646 6.06 -11.92 15.69
N ASN A 647 4.85 -11.43 15.48
CA ASN A 647 3.86 -11.17 16.51
C ASN A 647 2.47 -11.59 16.02
N PRO A 648 1.93 -12.72 16.51
CA PRO A 648 0.65 -13.27 16.03
C PRO A 648 -0.53 -12.30 16.15
N ALA A 649 -0.66 -11.56 17.26
CA ALA A 649 -1.76 -10.61 17.45
C ALA A 649 -1.70 -9.43 16.46
N LEU A 650 -0.50 -8.92 16.15
CA LEU A 650 -0.34 -7.87 15.15
C LEU A 650 -0.56 -8.40 13.72
N ALA A 651 -0.18 -9.65 13.47
CA ALA A 651 -0.44 -10.30 12.19
C ALA A 651 -1.95 -10.46 11.94
N GLU A 652 -2.68 -10.96 12.92
CA GLU A 652 -4.14 -11.09 12.89
C GLU A 652 -4.83 -9.74 12.64
N ALA A 653 -4.39 -8.69 13.32
CA ALA A 653 -4.92 -7.32 13.12
C ALA A 653 -4.71 -6.81 11.68
N GLN A 654 -3.56 -7.15 11.04
CA GLN A 654 -3.33 -6.82 9.64
C GLN A 654 -4.26 -7.58 8.70
N VAL A 655 -4.53 -8.86 8.97
CA VAL A 655 -5.48 -9.67 8.19
C VAL A 655 -6.89 -9.11 8.32
N HIS A 656 -7.38 -8.84 9.52
CA HIS A 656 -8.70 -8.24 9.77
C HIS A 656 -8.87 -6.90 9.02
N GLY A 657 -7.86 -6.01 9.10
CA GLY A 657 -7.89 -4.73 8.37
C GLY A 657 -7.89 -4.91 6.84
N GLY A 658 -7.22 -5.93 6.31
CA GLY A 658 -7.26 -6.27 4.88
C GLY A 658 -8.62 -6.82 4.45
N MET A 659 -9.21 -7.72 5.25
CA MET A 659 -10.54 -8.29 5.01
C MET A 659 -11.62 -7.19 5.02
N SER A 660 -11.59 -6.28 6.01
CA SER A 660 -12.53 -5.16 6.09
C SER A 660 -12.48 -4.28 4.83
N MET A 661 -11.26 -3.95 4.37
CA MET A 661 -11.08 -3.20 3.12
C MET A 661 -11.60 -3.97 1.89
N ALA A 662 -11.37 -5.27 1.83
CA ALA A 662 -11.84 -6.11 0.73
C ALA A 662 -13.37 -6.27 0.71
N ILE A 663 -14.03 -6.31 1.87
CA ILE A 663 -15.50 -6.34 1.98
C ILE A 663 -16.09 -5.03 1.43
N GLY A 664 -15.56 -3.88 1.86
CA GLY A 664 -15.98 -2.57 1.33
C GLY A 664 -15.76 -2.48 -0.17
N TYR A 665 -14.60 -2.90 -0.66
CA TYR A 665 -14.26 -2.91 -2.09
C TYR A 665 -15.22 -3.75 -2.92
N GLY A 666 -15.60 -4.94 -2.43
CA GLY A 666 -16.50 -5.85 -3.14
C GLY A 666 -17.98 -5.46 -3.08
N LEU A 667 -18.43 -4.73 -2.06
CA LEU A 667 -19.87 -4.54 -1.82
C LEU A 667 -20.37 -3.09 -1.86
N SER A 668 -19.52 -2.08 -1.55
CA SER A 668 -20.05 -0.73 -1.29
C SER A 668 -19.18 0.44 -1.71
N GLU A 669 -17.86 0.30 -1.79
CA GLU A 669 -16.96 1.42 -2.01
C GLU A 669 -16.78 1.76 -3.49
N GLN A 670 -17.15 2.97 -3.86
CA GLN A 670 -16.93 3.52 -5.20
C GLN A 670 -16.92 5.04 -5.15
N LEU A 671 -15.91 5.67 -5.74
CA LEU A 671 -15.93 7.12 -5.99
C LEU A 671 -16.61 7.39 -7.33
N LEU A 672 -17.73 8.12 -7.27
CA LEU A 672 -18.57 8.44 -8.41
C LEU A 672 -18.23 9.81 -8.99
N PHE A 673 -18.32 9.95 -10.31
CA PHE A 673 -18.05 11.20 -11.02
C PHE A 673 -19.25 11.61 -11.87
N ASP A 674 -19.54 12.90 -11.90
CA ASP A 674 -20.49 13.49 -12.83
C ASP A 674 -19.88 13.51 -14.24
N GLU A 675 -20.52 12.84 -15.17
CA GLU A 675 -20.02 12.70 -16.54
C GLU A 675 -19.99 14.03 -17.32
N LYS A 676 -20.75 15.03 -16.87
CA LYS A 676 -20.86 16.34 -17.55
C LYS A 676 -19.85 17.36 -17.03
N THR A 677 -19.39 17.20 -15.78
CA THR A 677 -18.51 18.19 -15.13
C THR A 677 -17.20 17.61 -14.62
N GLY A 678 -17.06 16.27 -14.58
CA GLY A 678 -15.91 15.59 -13.97
C GLY A 678 -15.86 15.68 -12.45
N ARG A 679 -16.85 16.30 -11.80
CA ARG A 679 -16.89 16.50 -10.36
C ARG A 679 -17.13 15.19 -9.61
N PRO A 680 -16.39 14.89 -8.52
CA PRO A 680 -16.76 13.82 -7.60
C PRO A 680 -18.13 14.07 -6.95
N LEU A 681 -19.00 13.05 -6.95
CA LEU A 681 -20.38 13.16 -6.44
C LEU A 681 -20.52 12.80 -4.97
N ASN A 682 -19.62 11.92 -4.45
CA ASN A 682 -19.68 11.37 -3.10
C ASN A 682 -18.32 11.53 -2.38
N ASN A 683 -17.81 12.75 -2.36
CA ASN A 683 -16.50 13.10 -1.83
C ASN A 683 -16.49 13.35 -0.31
N ASN A 684 -17.27 12.60 0.44
CA ASN A 684 -17.35 12.69 1.91
C ASN A 684 -17.77 11.35 2.51
N LEU A 685 -17.55 11.15 3.83
CA LEU A 685 -17.85 9.88 4.51
C LEU A 685 -19.35 9.63 4.78
N LEU A 686 -20.23 10.60 4.47
CA LEU A 686 -21.67 10.38 4.50
C LEU A 686 -22.14 9.65 3.24
N ASP A 687 -21.65 10.05 2.09
CA ASP A 687 -22.10 9.54 0.78
C ASP A 687 -21.20 8.41 0.25
N TYR A 688 -19.90 8.44 0.50
CA TYR A 688 -18.98 7.34 0.24
C TYR A 688 -19.16 6.25 1.30
N LYS A 689 -19.52 5.04 0.88
CA LYS A 689 -19.97 3.96 1.77
C LYS A 689 -18.82 3.04 2.18
N LEU A 690 -18.02 3.48 3.18
CA LEU A 690 -17.14 2.56 3.89
C LEU A 690 -17.97 1.52 4.63
N SER A 691 -17.53 0.25 4.57
CA SER A 691 -18.11 -0.79 5.41
C SER A 691 -17.86 -0.50 6.90
N THR A 692 -18.87 -0.72 7.71
CA THR A 692 -18.84 -0.52 9.17
C THR A 692 -18.79 -1.85 9.90
N ILE A 693 -18.61 -1.83 11.22
CA ILE A 693 -18.65 -3.05 12.04
C ILE A 693 -19.99 -3.78 11.93
N MET A 694 -21.07 -3.09 11.54
CA MET A 694 -22.39 -3.69 11.36
C MET A 694 -22.53 -4.45 10.03
N ASP A 695 -21.65 -4.17 9.08
CA ASP A 695 -21.62 -4.81 7.77
C ASP A 695 -20.72 -6.06 7.74
N HIS A 696 -19.96 -6.27 8.83
CA HIS A 696 -19.03 -7.39 8.95
C HIS A 696 -19.61 -8.52 9.79
N PRO A 697 -19.48 -9.79 9.35
CA PRO A 697 -19.55 -10.94 10.24
C PRO A 697 -18.33 -10.98 11.15
N HIS A 698 -18.19 -12.03 11.96
CA HIS A 698 -16.90 -12.31 12.58
C HIS A 698 -15.82 -12.51 11.51
N LEU A 699 -14.75 -11.71 11.60
CA LEU A 699 -13.61 -11.83 10.69
C LEU A 699 -12.65 -12.88 11.25
N GLU A 700 -12.53 -14.00 10.59
CA GLU A 700 -11.64 -15.08 11.01
C GLU A 700 -10.32 -15.03 10.24
N ALA A 701 -9.21 -15.07 10.97
CA ALA A 701 -7.86 -15.12 10.41
C ALA A 701 -7.13 -16.40 10.88
N GLN A 702 -6.65 -17.19 9.94
CA GLN A 702 -5.85 -18.38 10.21
C GLN A 702 -4.50 -18.27 9.51
N PHE A 703 -3.48 -18.90 10.08
CA PHE A 703 -2.13 -18.86 9.54
C PHE A 703 -1.57 -20.25 9.28
N VAL A 704 -0.86 -20.36 8.16
CA VAL A 704 0.02 -21.48 7.84
C VAL A 704 1.44 -20.93 7.91
N GLU A 705 2.29 -21.51 8.76
CA GLU A 705 3.64 -21.00 8.98
C GLU A 705 4.67 -21.84 8.21
N ASN A 706 5.01 -21.39 6.99
CA ASN A 706 6.13 -21.94 6.22
C ASN A 706 7.26 -20.91 6.23
N ALA A 707 8.27 -21.11 7.08
CA ALA A 707 9.39 -20.21 7.19
C ALA A 707 10.11 -20.03 5.84
N GLU A 708 10.25 -18.79 5.41
CA GLU A 708 10.92 -18.44 4.14
C GLU A 708 12.43 -18.64 4.25
N PRO A 709 13.03 -19.54 3.47
CA PRO A 709 14.47 -19.83 3.56
C PRO A 709 15.38 -18.63 3.26
N THR A 710 14.88 -17.71 2.39
CA THR A 710 15.61 -16.50 1.98
C THR A 710 15.41 -15.32 2.93
N SER A 711 14.67 -15.48 4.04
CA SER A 711 14.38 -14.42 5.02
C SER A 711 15.27 -14.56 6.27
N ALA A 712 15.68 -13.44 6.85
CA ALA A 712 16.47 -13.42 8.08
C ALA A 712 15.72 -14.03 9.29
N PHE A 713 14.39 -13.90 9.33
CA PHE A 713 13.52 -14.41 10.38
C PHE A 713 12.43 -15.34 9.86
N GLY A 714 12.52 -15.80 8.62
CA GLY A 714 11.53 -16.67 8.01
C GLY A 714 10.22 -15.97 7.59
N THR A 715 10.19 -14.64 7.59
CA THR A 715 9.00 -13.83 7.31
C THR A 715 8.77 -13.63 5.80
N LYS A 716 7.51 -13.38 5.39
CA LYS A 716 7.08 -12.98 4.06
C LYS A 716 6.08 -11.81 4.16
N ALA A 717 5.55 -11.34 3.03
CA ALA A 717 4.56 -10.26 2.98
C ALA A 717 3.29 -10.57 3.78
N LEU A 718 2.78 -9.57 4.50
CA LEU A 718 1.55 -9.66 5.29
C LEU A 718 0.66 -8.42 5.14
N GLY A 719 1.24 -7.22 5.02
CA GLY A 719 0.50 -5.95 5.12
C GLY A 719 -0.55 -5.75 4.03
N GLU A 720 -0.27 -6.15 2.80
CA GLU A 720 -1.13 -5.89 1.64
C GLU A 720 -1.95 -7.10 1.17
N PRO A 721 -1.40 -8.33 1.18
CA PRO A 721 -2.07 -9.49 0.60
C PRO A 721 -3.49 -9.77 1.12
N PRO A 722 -3.84 -9.57 2.40
CA PRO A 722 -5.17 -9.85 2.91
C PRO A 722 -6.31 -9.05 2.25
N ALA A 723 -5.96 -7.97 1.54
CA ALA A 723 -6.93 -7.16 0.80
C ALA A 723 -7.24 -7.69 -0.61
N CYS A 724 -6.58 -8.78 -1.08
CA CYS A 724 -6.65 -9.20 -2.47
C CYS A 724 -7.83 -10.13 -2.78
N SER A 725 -8.11 -11.12 -1.94
CA SER A 725 -9.03 -12.21 -2.27
C SER A 725 -10.44 -12.11 -1.68
N GLY A 726 -10.72 -11.10 -0.82
CA GLY A 726 -12.04 -10.99 -0.18
C GLY A 726 -13.17 -10.64 -1.15
N ALA A 727 -12.97 -9.63 -1.99
CA ALA A 727 -13.97 -9.23 -2.99
C ALA A 727 -14.31 -10.36 -3.98
N PRO A 728 -13.33 -11.03 -4.63
CA PRO A 728 -13.67 -12.15 -5.51
C PRO A 728 -14.27 -13.35 -4.77
N ALA A 729 -13.90 -13.62 -3.51
CA ALA A 729 -14.54 -14.68 -2.73
C ALA A 729 -16.03 -14.41 -2.50
N ILE A 730 -16.39 -13.16 -2.20
CA ILE A 730 -17.78 -12.72 -2.05
C ILE A 730 -18.52 -12.83 -3.39
N ARG A 731 -17.91 -12.35 -4.48
CA ARG A 731 -18.47 -12.48 -5.83
C ARG A 731 -18.74 -13.93 -6.21
N ASN A 732 -17.80 -14.81 -5.93
CA ASN A 732 -17.91 -16.23 -6.22
C ASN A 732 -18.98 -16.93 -5.35
N ALA A 733 -19.19 -16.46 -4.11
CA ALA A 733 -20.28 -16.91 -3.26
C ALA A 733 -21.66 -16.49 -3.84
N ILE A 734 -21.79 -15.26 -4.35
CA ILE A 734 -23.01 -14.78 -5.01
C ILE A 734 -23.26 -15.60 -6.28
N TYR A 735 -22.22 -15.87 -7.08
CA TYR A 735 -22.32 -16.72 -8.27
C TYR A 735 -22.78 -18.15 -7.94
N ASN A 736 -22.25 -18.72 -6.85
CA ASN A 736 -22.68 -20.02 -6.36
C ASN A 736 -24.17 -20.03 -5.92
N ALA A 737 -24.64 -18.97 -5.24
CA ALA A 737 -26.02 -18.84 -4.77
C ALA A 737 -27.04 -18.66 -5.89
N THR A 738 -26.70 -17.88 -6.89
CA THR A 738 -27.66 -17.38 -7.89
C THR A 738 -27.47 -17.98 -9.29
N GLY A 739 -26.27 -18.44 -9.60
CA GLY A 739 -25.87 -18.84 -10.95
C GLY A 739 -25.55 -17.68 -11.88
N VAL A 740 -25.71 -16.41 -11.41
CA VAL A 740 -25.48 -15.19 -12.18
C VAL A 740 -24.06 -14.70 -11.99
N ALA A 741 -23.31 -14.58 -13.08
CA ALA A 741 -21.96 -14.03 -13.09
C ALA A 741 -22.03 -12.51 -12.96
N ILE A 742 -21.43 -11.96 -11.92
CA ILE A 742 -21.25 -10.51 -11.76
C ILE A 742 -19.84 -10.17 -12.24
N ASP A 743 -19.74 -9.18 -13.08
CA ASP A 743 -18.50 -8.80 -13.79
C ASP A 743 -17.89 -7.47 -13.33
N GLN A 744 -18.46 -6.86 -12.28
CA GLN A 744 -17.96 -5.62 -11.72
C GLN A 744 -18.03 -5.55 -10.20
N ASP A 745 -17.06 -4.85 -9.61
CA ASP A 745 -17.08 -4.35 -8.23
C ASP A 745 -17.45 -2.85 -8.20
N PRO A 746 -18.05 -2.33 -7.12
CA PRO A 746 -18.69 -3.07 -6.03
C PRO A 746 -20.00 -3.70 -6.47
N ILE A 747 -20.36 -4.83 -5.88
CA ILE A 747 -21.62 -5.55 -6.16
C ILE A 747 -22.75 -4.88 -5.36
N THR A 748 -23.16 -3.71 -5.84
CA THR A 748 -24.22 -2.90 -5.21
C THR A 748 -25.61 -3.44 -5.52
N PRO A 749 -26.65 -3.05 -4.76
CA PRO A 749 -28.04 -3.40 -5.10
C PRO A 749 -28.45 -3.02 -6.53
N HIS A 750 -27.91 -1.92 -7.07
CA HIS A 750 -28.17 -1.50 -8.44
C HIS A 750 -27.57 -2.49 -9.47
N VAL A 751 -26.34 -2.92 -9.27
CA VAL A 751 -25.66 -3.94 -10.10
C VAL A 751 -26.43 -5.26 -10.06
N LEU A 752 -26.81 -5.68 -8.85
CA LEU A 752 -27.61 -6.92 -8.69
C LEU A 752 -28.96 -6.83 -9.40
N PHE A 753 -29.67 -5.71 -9.25
CA PHE A 753 -30.96 -5.50 -9.91
C PHE A 753 -30.83 -5.61 -11.43
N GLN A 754 -29.84 -4.93 -12.01
CA GLN A 754 -29.59 -5.00 -13.45
C GLN A 754 -29.31 -6.44 -13.89
N ARG A 755 -28.33 -7.11 -13.26
CA ARG A 755 -27.90 -8.47 -13.65
C ARG A 755 -28.98 -9.51 -13.40
N PHE A 756 -29.71 -9.43 -12.29
CA PHE A 756 -30.80 -10.36 -11.99
C PHE A 756 -31.99 -10.18 -12.95
N THR A 757 -32.25 -8.97 -13.43
CA THR A 757 -33.26 -8.70 -14.45
C THR A 757 -32.83 -9.28 -15.81
N GLU A 758 -31.58 -9.02 -16.23
CA GLU A 758 -31.00 -9.55 -17.48
C GLU A 758 -31.05 -11.08 -17.53
N GLU A 759 -30.78 -11.74 -16.42
CA GLU A 759 -30.76 -13.21 -16.30
C GLU A 759 -32.15 -13.81 -15.91
N GLY A 760 -33.18 -12.98 -15.80
CA GLY A 760 -34.56 -13.40 -15.55
C GLY A 760 -34.86 -13.93 -14.14
N LEU A 761 -34.02 -13.65 -13.16
CA LEU A 761 -34.27 -13.94 -11.74
C LEU A 761 -35.29 -12.98 -11.13
N ILE A 762 -35.33 -11.75 -11.59
CA ILE A 762 -36.34 -10.73 -11.28
C ILE A 762 -37.18 -10.53 -12.55
N ARG A 763 -38.49 -10.58 -12.41
CA ARG A 763 -39.45 -10.28 -13.49
C ARG A 763 -40.20 -9.01 -13.15
N ASP A 764 -40.43 -8.17 -14.13
CA ASP A 764 -41.28 -6.96 -14.05
C ASP A 764 -42.71 -7.27 -13.57
#